data_9473f17b8190e6b165df8acb22d0b622
#
_entry.id   9473f17b8190e6b165df8acb22d0b622
#
_cell.length_a   1.000
_cell.length_b   1.000
_cell.length_c   1.000
_cell.angle_alpha   90.00
_cell.angle_beta   90.00
_cell.angle_gamma   90.00
#
_symmetry.space_group_name_H-M   'P 1'
#
loop_
_entity.id
_entity.type
_entity.pdbx_description
1 polymer ?
#
loop_
_entity_poly.entity_id
_entity_poly.type
_entity_poly.pdbx_seq_one_letter_code
_entity_poly.pdbx_strand_id
1 'polypeptide(L)'
;MDKAIHTSAPYFDPGELREELAAVTQAAGTASDARSIIIDRLKSLVEEARKAARAGLEADRNGRRCAAGLSQFQDELVHLLYDYTVKHVYRATTPSDAERMAIVATGGYGRGLLAPHSDIDLLFLLPYRQTPWGESVAEYILYVLWDLGFKVGHATRTVEQCAKLSISDVTIRTSLLDARLIHGDGQLFAEFEQCFRNQVVAGSARAFIDAKMAERDVRHRTSGESRYKVEPNIKDGKGGLRDLHTLHWLSKYLYGQDVGAATVAAGIFKPDEVATFRRCENFLWTVRCFLHFLASRPEEVLTFEVQQWMAERLGYNARGGLRSVERFMKHYFLVAKDVGDLTAILCAALEMQQLKEAPGLSRILAPLNWRARRQVRMRTDFRIDNDRLNVADQGVFKRDPVNLIRLFAEARLTDSFLHPDAIRLLRQSLHLIDDKLRADPEANRIFLDLLFGDGNPEITLRRMNDAGVLGRFVPEFGHVVGMMQFNMYHHYTVDEHLVRTVGMLTDIEHGGASSELPLSTEIIKSIKNRRALYVAAFLHDIGKGQREKHSIIGARVARKLGPRFGLSTAETETAAWLIEQHLTMSNFAQSREITDPKTIRDFADIVQSPERLKLLLLLTVADIRAVGPGVWNGWKGQLLRTLYYETEPLVAGGHTQAKRSQRIAEAQEELQSVLQDWAPAELKGFVDRQYPDYWLRTDTKRQVEHAKLLRRADREGLHLATETKTDAFTAVTDLTVVAPNHPRILSLFAGACAAAGANIAGAQIITTRDGFALDTFLLNRGFQDDADEIRRGKRIGEMIGRLMRGEVWLKDLLASRPSVARRVMAFTVEPEVIINNALSDQFTVIEVAGRDRTGLLYDLTTTLSDLFLDITSAHITTFGEKAVDVFYVTDLTGKKITNETRQKTIRERLENILANSTG
;
A
#
# COMPACT_ATOMS: atom_id res chain seq x y z
N MET A 1 -27.05 -27.38 11.58
CA MET A 1 -26.27 -28.37 12.34
C MET A 1 -24.81 -28.04 12.11
N ASP A 2 -24.21 -27.26 13.01
CA ASP A 2 -22.75 -27.07 13.04
C ASP A 2 -22.14 -28.43 13.38
N LYS A 3 -21.43 -29.04 12.42
CA LYS A 3 -20.47 -30.06 12.77
C LYS A 3 -19.47 -29.37 13.68
N ALA A 4 -19.50 -29.76 14.98
CA ALA A 4 -18.47 -29.34 15.94
C ALA A 4 -17.11 -29.34 15.23
N ILE A 5 -16.36 -28.27 15.37
CA ILE A 5 -14.97 -28.24 14.96
C ILE A 5 -14.37 -29.47 15.65
N HIS A 6 -14.00 -30.51 14.89
CA HIS A 6 -13.32 -31.65 15.48
C HIS A 6 -12.06 -31.09 16.12
N THR A 7 -12.09 -30.96 17.45
CA THR A 7 -10.95 -30.61 18.27
C THR A 7 -9.85 -31.62 17.93
N SER A 8 -8.72 -31.14 17.48
CA SER A 8 -7.49 -31.96 17.47
C SER A 8 -7.30 -32.51 18.85
N ALA A 9 -6.69 -33.72 18.98
CA ALA A 9 -6.29 -34.24 20.28
C ALA A 9 -5.57 -33.11 21.06
N PRO A 10 -5.81 -33.02 22.38
CA PRO A 10 -5.18 -31.99 23.20
C PRO A 10 -3.66 -32.07 23.04
N TYR A 11 -2.97 -30.92 23.00
CA TYR A 11 -1.51 -30.84 22.82
C TYR A 11 -0.73 -31.46 23.98
N PHE A 12 -1.38 -31.75 25.11
CA PHE A 12 -0.82 -32.43 26.30
C PHE A 12 -1.94 -33.05 27.10
N ASP A 13 -1.60 -34.00 27.99
CA ASP A 13 -2.53 -34.54 28.97
C ASP A 13 -2.53 -33.68 30.24
N PRO A 14 -3.65 -32.94 30.50
CA PRO A 14 -3.73 -32.08 31.68
C PRO A 14 -3.65 -32.84 33.01
N GLY A 15 -4.04 -34.13 33.04
CA GLY A 15 -4.00 -34.97 34.22
C GLY A 15 -2.58 -35.33 34.62
N GLU A 16 -1.82 -35.89 33.67
CA GLU A 16 -0.40 -36.25 33.83
C GLU A 16 0.43 -35.02 34.24
N LEU A 17 0.20 -33.85 33.61
CA LEU A 17 0.95 -32.65 33.93
C LEU A 17 0.61 -32.09 35.33
N ARG A 18 -0.64 -32.21 35.82
CA ARG A 18 -1.00 -31.82 37.19
C ARG A 18 -0.25 -32.67 38.21
N GLU A 19 -0.13 -34.00 37.99
CA GLU A 19 0.62 -34.93 38.85
C GLU A 19 2.12 -34.58 38.81
N GLU A 20 2.69 -34.33 37.65
CA GLU A 20 4.10 -33.90 37.50
C GLU A 20 4.39 -32.62 38.30
N LEU A 21 3.57 -31.56 38.14
CA LEU A 21 3.77 -30.31 38.87
C LEU A 21 3.59 -30.45 40.39
N ALA A 22 2.67 -31.29 40.84
CA ALA A 22 2.51 -31.58 42.26
C ALA A 22 3.74 -32.32 42.84
N ALA A 23 4.29 -33.29 42.10
CA ALA A 23 5.50 -34.01 42.51
C ALA A 23 6.71 -33.07 42.58
N VAL A 24 6.91 -32.22 41.60
CA VAL A 24 7.96 -31.17 41.63
C VAL A 24 7.84 -30.29 42.86
N THR A 25 6.62 -29.83 43.19
CA THR A 25 6.38 -28.97 44.37
C THR A 25 6.70 -29.66 45.68
N GLN A 26 6.45 -31.00 45.79
CA GLN A 26 6.77 -31.79 46.96
C GLN A 26 8.27 -32.12 47.10
N ALA A 27 8.96 -32.27 45.99
CA ALA A 27 10.38 -32.61 45.94
C ALA A 27 11.31 -31.37 46.08
N ALA A 28 10.86 -30.21 45.80
CA ALA A 28 11.66 -28.98 45.80
C ALA A 28 11.98 -28.54 47.28
N GLY A 29 13.21 -28.12 47.49
CA GLY A 29 13.67 -27.61 48.78
C GLY A 29 13.08 -26.27 49.21
N THR A 30 12.75 -25.42 48.18
CA THR A 30 12.10 -24.09 48.43
C THR A 30 11.00 -23.84 47.39
N ALA A 31 10.08 -22.93 47.69
CA ALA A 31 9.04 -22.50 46.76
C ALA A 31 9.63 -21.83 45.49
N SER A 32 10.79 -21.18 45.64
CA SER A 32 11.50 -20.56 44.52
C SER A 32 12.07 -21.60 43.52
N ASP A 33 12.63 -22.67 44.05
CA ASP A 33 13.19 -23.79 43.25
C ASP A 33 12.08 -24.50 42.48
N ALA A 34 10.96 -24.80 43.16
CA ALA A 34 9.78 -25.39 42.54
C ALA A 34 9.28 -24.51 41.37
N ARG A 35 9.17 -23.21 41.56
CA ARG A 35 8.71 -22.27 40.54
C ARG A 35 9.61 -22.27 39.30
N SER A 36 10.93 -22.25 39.48
CA SER A 36 11.87 -22.27 38.36
C SER A 36 11.72 -23.51 37.51
N ILE A 37 11.67 -24.70 38.13
CA ILE A 37 11.49 -25.98 37.41
C ILE A 37 10.16 -26.03 36.66
N ILE A 38 9.08 -25.53 37.30
CA ILE A 38 7.75 -25.47 36.70
C ILE A 38 7.73 -24.55 35.48
N ILE A 39 8.33 -23.36 35.58
CA ILE A 39 8.40 -22.41 34.47
C ILE A 39 9.17 -23.03 33.29
N ASP A 40 10.29 -23.67 33.52
CA ASP A 40 11.08 -24.29 32.43
C ASP A 40 10.31 -25.44 31.76
N ARG A 41 9.60 -26.24 32.54
CA ARG A 41 8.75 -27.32 31.99
C ARG A 41 7.59 -26.74 31.13
N LEU A 42 6.91 -25.71 31.62
CA LEU A 42 5.82 -25.05 30.92
C LEU A 42 6.30 -24.32 29.64
N LYS A 43 7.52 -23.75 29.64
CA LYS A 43 8.13 -23.20 28.40
C LYS A 43 8.32 -24.26 27.35
N SER A 44 8.87 -25.43 27.72
CA SER A 44 9.02 -26.57 26.79
C SER A 44 7.67 -26.99 26.22
N LEU A 45 6.63 -27.08 27.06
CA LEU A 45 5.26 -27.39 26.65
C LEU A 45 4.68 -26.40 25.64
N VAL A 46 4.87 -25.10 25.87
CA VAL A 46 4.42 -24.04 24.93
C VAL A 46 5.10 -24.17 23.58
N GLU A 47 6.41 -24.47 23.57
CA GLU A 47 7.15 -24.69 22.32
C GLU A 47 6.70 -25.96 21.58
N GLU A 48 6.47 -27.05 22.29
CA GLU A 48 5.95 -28.30 21.75
C GLU A 48 4.57 -28.10 21.11
N ALA A 49 3.67 -27.42 21.82
CA ALA A 49 2.33 -27.09 21.30
C ALA A 49 2.39 -26.22 20.04
N ARG A 50 3.25 -25.21 20.03
CA ARG A 50 3.46 -24.37 18.83
C ARG A 50 4.02 -25.16 17.64
N LYS A 51 4.97 -26.08 17.88
CA LYS A 51 5.52 -26.96 16.84
C LYS A 51 4.44 -27.90 16.29
N ALA A 52 3.64 -28.52 17.16
CA ALA A 52 2.54 -29.39 16.75
C ALA A 52 1.45 -28.62 15.98
N ALA A 53 1.08 -27.43 16.44
CA ALA A 53 0.12 -26.56 15.74
C ALA A 53 0.61 -26.16 14.34
N ARG A 54 1.91 -25.86 14.21
CA ARG A 54 2.55 -25.55 12.92
C ARG A 54 2.52 -26.77 11.99
N ALA A 55 2.90 -27.94 12.47
CA ALA A 55 2.88 -29.19 11.68
C ALA A 55 1.45 -29.52 11.20
N GLY A 56 0.43 -29.35 12.06
CA GLY A 56 -0.97 -29.49 11.70
C GLY A 56 -1.40 -28.52 10.61
N LEU A 57 -1.02 -27.24 10.72
CA LEU A 57 -1.33 -26.22 9.72
C LEU A 57 -0.64 -26.50 8.37
N GLU A 58 0.60 -26.99 8.38
CA GLU A 58 1.33 -27.38 7.17
C GLU A 58 0.66 -28.58 6.47
N ALA A 59 0.08 -29.52 7.24
CA ALA A 59 -0.59 -30.71 6.70
C ALA A 59 -1.95 -30.41 6.05
N ASP A 60 -2.79 -29.56 6.68
CA ASP A 60 -4.19 -29.37 6.24
C ASP A 60 -4.55 -27.97 5.75
N ARG A 61 -3.65 -27.00 5.95
CA ARG A 61 -3.87 -25.60 5.57
C ARG A 61 -5.17 -25.00 6.14
N ASN A 62 -5.55 -25.43 7.35
CA ASN A 62 -6.74 -24.96 8.04
C ASN A 62 -6.38 -24.03 9.20
N GLY A 63 -6.28 -22.73 8.90
CA GLY A 63 -5.89 -21.71 9.89
C GLY A 63 -6.87 -21.53 11.02
N ARG A 64 -8.18 -21.73 10.78
CA ARG A 64 -9.19 -21.63 11.82
C ARG A 64 -9.06 -22.78 12.82
N ARG A 65 -8.77 -24.00 12.34
CA ARG A 65 -8.50 -25.17 13.21
C ARG A 65 -7.23 -24.96 14.02
N CYS A 66 -6.16 -24.46 13.42
CA CYS A 66 -4.93 -24.10 14.11
C CYS A 66 -5.16 -23.08 15.22
N ALA A 67 -5.88 -21.99 14.92
CA ALA A 67 -6.19 -20.94 15.89
C ALA A 67 -7.11 -21.42 17.03
N ALA A 68 -8.06 -22.28 16.74
CA ALA A 68 -8.94 -22.91 17.76
C ALA A 68 -8.15 -23.87 18.67
N GLY A 69 -7.25 -24.69 18.10
CA GLY A 69 -6.39 -25.59 18.88
C GLY A 69 -5.47 -24.82 19.82
N LEU A 70 -4.85 -23.71 19.36
CA LEU A 70 -4.03 -22.85 20.22
C LEU A 70 -4.84 -22.15 21.31
N SER A 71 -6.08 -21.77 21.02
CA SER A 71 -6.98 -21.22 22.06
C SER A 71 -7.33 -22.27 23.11
N GLN A 72 -7.63 -23.50 22.70
CA GLN A 72 -7.90 -24.62 23.62
C GLN A 72 -6.67 -24.94 24.47
N PHE A 73 -5.47 -25.00 23.88
CA PHE A 73 -4.23 -25.15 24.62
C PHE A 73 -4.07 -24.09 25.70
N GLN A 74 -4.37 -22.83 25.36
CA GLN A 74 -4.28 -21.72 26.31
C GLN A 74 -5.31 -21.84 27.42
N ASP A 75 -6.53 -22.32 27.14
CA ASP A 75 -7.57 -22.59 28.14
C ASP A 75 -7.08 -23.62 29.16
N GLU A 76 -6.55 -24.74 28.70
CA GLU A 76 -6.01 -25.82 29.54
C GLU A 76 -4.81 -25.34 30.36
N LEU A 77 -3.93 -24.51 29.81
CA LEU A 77 -2.81 -23.91 30.53
C LEU A 77 -3.29 -22.98 31.65
N VAL A 78 -4.24 -22.09 31.36
CA VAL A 78 -4.80 -21.17 32.37
C VAL A 78 -5.53 -21.96 33.46
N HIS A 79 -6.28 -22.99 33.12
CA HIS A 79 -6.94 -23.88 34.05
C HIS A 79 -5.93 -24.59 34.96
N LEU A 80 -4.86 -25.13 34.37
CA LEU A 80 -3.78 -25.78 35.12
C LEU A 80 -3.11 -24.79 36.12
N LEU A 81 -2.84 -23.57 35.67
CA LEU A 81 -2.21 -22.54 36.52
C LEU A 81 -3.15 -22.11 37.65
N TYR A 82 -4.44 -21.98 37.39
CA TYR A 82 -5.41 -21.69 38.46
C TYR A 82 -5.46 -22.81 39.49
N ASP A 83 -5.66 -24.06 39.08
CA ASP A 83 -5.69 -25.22 39.97
C ASP A 83 -4.42 -25.33 40.80
N TYR A 84 -3.26 -25.14 40.19
CA TYR A 84 -1.96 -25.14 40.86
C TYR A 84 -1.89 -24.04 41.91
N THR A 85 -2.26 -22.82 41.52
CA THR A 85 -2.19 -21.63 42.41
C THR A 85 -3.06 -21.80 43.66
N VAL A 86 -4.30 -22.27 43.48
CA VAL A 86 -5.27 -22.42 44.59
C VAL A 86 -4.94 -23.63 45.46
N LYS A 87 -4.37 -24.72 44.90
CA LYS A 87 -4.06 -25.94 45.68
C LYS A 87 -2.69 -25.87 46.35
N HIS A 88 -1.71 -25.23 45.78
CA HIS A 88 -0.32 -25.32 46.23
C HIS A 88 0.27 -23.99 46.70
N VAL A 89 -0.21 -22.82 46.20
CA VAL A 89 0.37 -21.52 46.52
C VAL A 89 -0.50 -20.73 47.51
N TYR A 90 -1.76 -20.47 47.19
CA TYR A 90 -2.70 -19.65 47.98
C TYR A 90 -3.93 -20.47 48.38
N ARG A 91 -3.77 -21.37 49.33
CA ARG A 91 -4.86 -22.23 49.81
C ARG A 91 -5.87 -21.39 50.64
N ALA A 92 -7.14 -21.45 50.30
CA ALA A 92 -8.23 -20.95 51.13
C ALA A 92 -8.59 -22.02 52.15
N THR A 93 -8.28 -21.78 53.43
CA THR A 93 -8.56 -22.71 54.54
C THR A 93 -10.05 -22.81 54.87
N THR A 94 -10.78 -21.71 54.65
CA THR A 94 -12.23 -21.62 54.88
C THR A 94 -12.84 -20.82 53.74
N PRO A 95 -13.20 -21.48 52.61
CA PRO A 95 -13.78 -20.77 51.47
C PRO A 95 -15.09 -20.07 51.82
N SER A 96 -15.21 -18.80 51.45
CA SER A 96 -16.42 -17.99 51.60
C SER A 96 -16.85 -17.46 50.24
N ASP A 97 -17.96 -16.75 50.18
CA ASP A 97 -18.39 -16.08 48.92
C ASP A 97 -17.36 -15.05 48.41
N ALA A 98 -16.42 -14.61 49.24
CA ALA A 98 -15.35 -13.67 48.90
C ALA A 98 -14.25 -14.30 48.01
N GLU A 99 -14.05 -15.62 48.05
CA GLU A 99 -13.11 -16.37 47.24
C GLU A 99 -13.72 -16.90 45.92
N ARG A 100 -14.99 -16.58 45.65
CA ARG A 100 -15.59 -16.88 44.33
C ARG A 100 -14.91 -16.05 43.22
N MET A 101 -14.45 -16.71 42.20
CA MET A 101 -13.81 -16.09 41.02
C MET A 101 -14.13 -16.87 39.77
N ALA A 102 -14.34 -16.13 38.65
CA ALA A 102 -14.36 -16.72 37.32
C ALA A 102 -13.24 -16.14 36.46
N ILE A 103 -12.48 -16.99 35.79
CA ILE A 103 -11.49 -16.57 34.78
C ILE A 103 -12.14 -16.62 33.42
N VAL A 104 -12.16 -15.49 32.73
CA VAL A 104 -12.91 -15.26 31.51
C VAL A 104 -11.95 -14.81 30.41
N ALA A 105 -11.98 -15.49 29.27
CA ALA A 105 -11.34 -15.03 28.03
C ALA A 105 -12.17 -13.90 27.42
N THR A 106 -11.55 -12.84 26.98
CA THR A 106 -12.21 -11.71 26.34
C THR A 106 -11.58 -11.37 24.98
N GLY A 107 -12.18 -10.47 24.22
CA GLY A 107 -11.66 -10.02 22.92
C GLY A 107 -11.39 -11.14 21.92
N GLY A 108 -10.20 -11.16 21.34
CA GLY A 108 -9.77 -12.18 20.39
C GLY A 108 -9.75 -13.59 20.96
N TYR A 109 -9.27 -13.72 22.18
CA TYR A 109 -9.21 -14.98 22.91
C TYR A 109 -10.62 -15.47 23.31
N GLY A 110 -11.52 -14.56 23.65
CA GLY A 110 -12.91 -14.91 23.95
C GLY A 110 -13.64 -15.58 22.80
N ARG A 111 -13.31 -15.29 21.55
CA ARG A 111 -13.86 -15.98 20.36
C ARG A 111 -13.37 -17.42 20.19
N GLY A 112 -12.46 -17.90 21.02
CA GLY A 112 -11.87 -19.24 20.88
C GLY A 112 -10.89 -19.36 19.70
N LEU A 113 -10.28 -18.27 19.27
CA LEU A 113 -9.34 -18.25 18.15
C LEU A 113 -8.10 -17.40 18.52
N LEU A 114 -6.93 -18.04 18.61
CA LEU A 114 -5.65 -17.37 18.88
C LEU A 114 -4.65 -17.66 17.77
N ALA A 115 -4.02 -16.60 17.24
CA ALA A 115 -2.85 -16.79 16.39
C ALA A 115 -1.61 -17.13 17.26
N PRO A 116 -0.55 -17.78 16.69
CA PRO A 116 0.55 -18.36 17.49
C PRO A 116 1.27 -17.40 18.44
N HIS A 117 1.27 -16.11 18.17
CA HIS A 117 1.90 -15.08 19.00
C HIS A 117 0.95 -13.92 19.32
N SER A 118 -0.38 -14.14 19.30
CA SER A 118 -1.38 -13.16 19.71
C SER A 118 -1.30 -12.87 21.20
N ASP A 119 -1.72 -11.66 21.57
CA ASP A 119 -1.96 -11.29 22.97
C ASP A 119 -3.12 -12.11 23.54
N ILE A 120 -3.08 -12.37 24.85
CA ILE A 120 -4.09 -13.11 25.63
C ILE A 120 -4.84 -12.07 26.48
N ASP A 121 -6.14 -11.95 26.29
CA ASP A 121 -6.97 -11.03 27.09
C ASP A 121 -7.76 -11.81 28.14
N LEU A 122 -7.45 -11.56 29.44
CA LEU A 122 -8.07 -12.22 30.59
C LEU A 122 -8.88 -11.23 31.44
N LEU A 123 -10.06 -11.63 31.86
CA LEU A 123 -10.85 -10.95 32.87
C LEU A 123 -10.99 -11.89 34.08
N PHE A 124 -10.52 -11.43 35.24
CA PHE A 124 -10.78 -12.04 36.54
C PHE A 124 -12.06 -11.41 37.09
N LEU A 125 -13.15 -12.16 37.01
CA LEU A 125 -14.48 -11.71 37.43
C LEU A 125 -14.70 -12.07 38.88
N LEU A 126 -15.08 -11.06 39.66
CA LEU A 126 -15.31 -11.16 41.12
C LEU A 126 -16.76 -10.84 41.47
N PRO A 127 -17.32 -11.40 42.58
CA PRO A 127 -18.74 -11.26 42.88
C PRO A 127 -19.15 -9.83 43.29
N TYR A 128 -18.38 -9.15 44.18
CA TYR A 128 -18.79 -7.83 44.70
C TYR A 128 -17.64 -6.86 45.00
N ARG A 129 -16.42 -7.29 45.25
CA ARG A 129 -15.23 -6.45 45.53
C ARG A 129 -13.95 -7.24 45.28
N GLN A 130 -12.83 -6.52 45.13
CA GLN A 130 -11.51 -7.12 45.15
C GLN A 130 -11.18 -7.62 46.54
N THR A 131 -10.61 -8.84 46.65
CA THR A 131 -10.13 -9.42 47.88
C THR A 131 -8.63 -9.67 47.77
N PRO A 132 -7.85 -9.58 48.87
CA PRO A 132 -6.42 -9.85 48.81
C PRO A 132 -6.08 -11.25 48.28
N TRP A 133 -6.93 -12.23 48.52
CA TRP A 133 -6.77 -13.59 47.99
C TRP A 133 -6.95 -13.60 46.45
N GLY A 134 -8.04 -13.00 45.96
CA GLY A 134 -8.32 -12.93 44.55
C GLY A 134 -7.24 -12.17 43.75
N GLU A 135 -6.73 -11.07 44.31
CA GLU A 135 -5.61 -10.31 43.73
C GLU A 135 -4.34 -11.18 43.68
N SER A 136 -3.98 -11.88 44.76
CA SER A 136 -2.79 -12.74 44.81
C SER A 136 -2.87 -13.90 43.80
N VAL A 137 -4.04 -14.51 43.65
CA VAL A 137 -4.25 -15.59 42.66
C VAL A 137 -4.12 -15.05 41.24
N ALA A 138 -4.75 -13.91 40.93
CA ALA A 138 -4.66 -13.29 39.62
C ALA A 138 -3.22 -12.87 39.29
N GLU A 139 -2.53 -12.21 40.21
CA GLU A 139 -1.14 -11.79 40.04
C GLU A 139 -0.20 -12.96 39.80
N TYR A 140 -0.35 -14.06 40.55
CA TYR A 140 0.50 -15.23 40.36
C TYR A 140 0.35 -15.84 38.97
N ILE A 141 -0.88 -16.01 38.49
CA ILE A 141 -1.18 -16.50 37.14
C ILE A 141 -0.56 -15.58 36.09
N LEU A 142 -0.72 -14.26 36.25
CA LEU A 142 -0.18 -13.26 35.33
C LEU A 142 1.35 -13.31 35.27
N TYR A 143 2.02 -13.37 36.45
CA TYR A 143 3.49 -13.48 36.51
C TYR A 143 4.01 -14.73 35.82
N VAL A 144 3.35 -15.90 36.00
CA VAL A 144 3.75 -17.12 35.33
C VAL A 144 3.55 -16.99 33.80
N LEU A 145 2.43 -16.44 33.35
CA LEU A 145 2.19 -16.22 31.92
C LEU A 145 3.21 -15.26 31.28
N TRP A 146 3.63 -14.20 32.00
CA TRP A 146 4.71 -13.30 31.55
C TRP A 146 6.07 -14.00 31.51
N ASP A 147 6.40 -14.83 32.50
CA ASP A 147 7.63 -15.63 32.51
C ASP A 147 7.68 -16.66 31.36
N LEU A 148 6.52 -17.13 30.92
CA LEU A 148 6.36 -17.96 29.70
C LEU A 148 6.46 -17.17 28.38
N GLY A 149 6.60 -15.83 28.46
CA GLY A 149 6.73 -14.96 27.30
C GLY A 149 5.42 -14.58 26.62
N PHE A 150 4.27 -14.76 27.24
CA PHE A 150 2.99 -14.28 26.73
C PHE A 150 2.81 -12.79 26.99
N LYS A 151 2.22 -12.11 26.02
CA LYS A 151 1.66 -10.77 26.23
C LYS A 151 0.23 -10.91 26.74
N VAL A 152 -0.03 -10.43 27.95
CA VAL A 152 -1.31 -10.59 28.61
C VAL A 152 -1.94 -9.23 28.87
N GLY A 153 -3.08 -8.96 28.22
CA GLY A 153 -4.03 -7.94 28.64
C GLY A 153 -4.89 -8.50 29.77
N HIS A 154 -5.06 -7.75 30.86
CA HIS A 154 -5.85 -8.25 31.96
C HIS A 154 -6.69 -7.17 32.61
N ALA A 155 -7.78 -7.60 33.25
CA ALA A 155 -8.60 -6.78 34.11
C ALA A 155 -9.17 -7.62 35.28
N THR A 156 -9.31 -7.01 36.45
CA THR A 156 -10.04 -7.59 37.60
C THR A 156 -11.24 -6.71 37.86
N ARG A 157 -12.45 -7.24 37.75
CA ARG A 157 -13.70 -6.44 37.80
C ARG A 157 -14.84 -7.21 38.45
N THR A 158 -15.77 -6.47 39.03
CA THR A 158 -17.08 -7.02 39.41
C THR A 158 -18.04 -7.00 38.19
N VAL A 159 -19.15 -7.71 38.31
CA VAL A 159 -20.23 -7.73 37.30
C VAL A 159 -20.74 -6.31 37.00
N GLU A 160 -20.96 -5.50 38.04
CA GLU A 160 -21.44 -4.12 37.92
C GLU A 160 -20.40 -3.20 37.24
N GLN A 161 -19.12 -3.36 37.58
CA GLN A 161 -18.03 -2.60 36.91
C GLN A 161 -17.93 -2.94 35.43
N CYS A 162 -18.09 -4.21 35.07
CA CYS A 162 -18.12 -4.62 33.66
C CYS A 162 -19.27 -3.96 32.91
N ALA A 163 -20.49 -3.94 33.49
CA ALA A 163 -21.64 -3.30 32.87
C ALA A 163 -21.44 -1.78 32.73
N LYS A 164 -21.02 -1.09 33.80
CA LYS A 164 -20.82 0.36 33.80
C LYS A 164 -19.77 0.80 32.77
N LEU A 165 -18.63 0.15 32.72
CA LEU A 165 -17.56 0.46 31.80
C LEU A 165 -17.98 0.16 30.34
N SER A 166 -18.72 -0.91 30.11
CA SER A 166 -19.23 -1.24 28.76
C SER A 166 -20.22 -0.22 28.23
N ILE A 167 -20.97 0.47 29.09
CA ILE A 167 -21.88 1.54 28.68
C ILE A 167 -21.09 2.76 28.19
N SER A 168 -19.98 3.10 28.86
CA SER A 168 -19.18 4.28 28.55
C SER A 168 -18.12 4.08 27.46
N ASP A 169 -17.65 2.85 27.25
CA ASP A 169 -16.56 2.52 26.32
C ASP A 169 -16.93 1.37 25.37
N VAL A 170 -17.01 1.70 24.07
CA VAL A 170 -17.36 0.74 23.01
C VAL A 170 -16.28 -0.34 22.81
N THR A 171 -15.02 -0.06 23.10
CA THR A 171 -13.91 -1.02 23.02
C THR A 171 -14.07 -2.09 24.09
N ILE A 172 -14.32 -1.66 25.34
CA ILE A 172 -14.60 -2.57 26.46
C ILE A 172 -15.87 -3.37 26.18
N ARG A 173 -16.93 -2.72 25.70
CA ARG A 173 -18.19 -3.37 25.30
C ARG A 173 -17.96 -4.47 24.27
N THR A 174 -17.15 -4.18 23.24
CA THR A 174 -16.83 -5.13 22.18
C THR A 174 -16.00 -6.31 22.71
N SER A 175 -15.03 -6.05 23.58
CA SER A 175 -14.21 -7.10 24.19
C SER A 175 -15.05 -8.04 25.07
N LEU A 176 -15.94 -7.47 25.88
CA LEU A 176 -16.83 -8.24 26.76
C LEU A 176 -18.00 -8.92 26.02
N LEU A 177 -18.36 -8.45 24.82
CA LEU A 177 -19.31 -9.16 23.97
C LEU A 177 -18.81 -10.58 23.59
N ASP A 178 -17.49 -10.74 23.47
CA ASP A 178 -16.84 -12.01 23.17
C ASP A 178 -16.44 -12.81 24.44
N ALA A 179 -16.86 -12.37 25.64
CA ALA A 179 -16.53 -13.04 26.89
C ALA A 179 -16.92 -14.53 26.87
N ARG A 180 -16.00 -15.39 27.35
CA ARG A 180 -16.16 -16.82 27.42
C ARG A 180 -15.50 -17.35 28.72
N LEU A 181 -16.24 -18.11 29.50
CA LEU A 181 -15.72 -18.74 30.72
C LEU A 181 -14.59 -19.74 30.35
N ILE A 182 -13.42 -19.59 30.94
CA ILE A 182 -12.33 -20.56 30.89
C ILE A 182 -12.45 -21.53 32.06
N HIS A 183 -12.47 -20.99 33.30
CA HIS A 183 -12.51 -21.78 34.52
C HIS A 183 -13.10 -20.97 35.70
N GLY A 184 -13.50 -21.66 36.77
CA GLY A 184 -13.97 -21.05 38.03
C GLY A 184 -15.48 -21.05 38.14
N ASP A 185 -16.05 -19.99 38.72
CA ASP A 185 -17.46 -19.92 39.10
C ASP A 185 -18.40 -19.65 37.91
N GLY A 186 -19.04 -20.71 37.43
CA GLY A 186 -19.99 -20.65 36.31
C GLY A 186 -21.25 -19.85 36.62
N GLN A 187 -21.70 -19.79 37.88
CA GLN A 187 -22.85 -19.02 38.29
C GLN A 187 -22.57 -17.52 38.20
N LEU A 188 -21.39 -17.11 38.71
CA LEU A 188 -20.95 -15.73 38.63
C LEU A 188 -20.82 -15.26 37.16
N PHE A 189 -20.35 -16.16 36.27
CA PHE A 189 -20.29 -15.85 34.85
C PHE A 189 -21.69 -15.72 34.23
N ALA A 190 -22.65 -16.57 34.61
CA ALA A 190 -24.04 -16.46 34.16
C ALA A 190 -24.70 -15.14 34.63
N GLU A 191 -24.44 -14.72 35.89
CA GLU A 191 -24.85 -13.42 36.40
C GLU A 191 -24.30 -12.25 35.57
N PHE A 192 -23.02 -12.33 35.16
CA PHE A 192 -22.41 -11.36 34.26
C PHE A 192 -23.10 -11.36 32.89
N GLU A 193 -23.30 -12.51 32.25
CA GLU A 193 -23.97 -12.58 30.94
C GLU A 193 -25.38 -11.97 30.99
N GLN A 194 -26.14 -12.27 32.05
CA GLN A 194 -27.49 -11.72 32.24
C GLN A 194 -27.47 -10.21 32.44
N CYS A 195 -26.56 -9.70 33.29
CA CYS A 195 -26.37 -8.27 33.53
C CYS A 195 -25.96 -7.55 32.23
N PHE A 196 -24.97 -8.07 31.52
CA PHE A 196 -24.49 -7.50 30.25
C PHE A 196 -25.60 -7.43 29.20
N ARG A 197 -26.38 -8.50 29.05
CA ARG A 197 -27.50 -8.56 28.11
C ARG A 197 -28.59 -7.52 28.45
N ASN A 198 -28.96 -7.43 29.73
CA ASN A 198 -30.06 -6.57 30.14
C ASN A 198 -29.71 -5.09 30.24
N GLN A 199 -28.49 -4.77 30.71
CA GLN A 199 -28.10 -3.38 30.98
C GLN A 199 -27.27 -2.73 29.88
N VAL A 200 -26.55 -3.53 29.06
CA VAL A 200 -25.62 -3.02 28.06
C VAL A 200 -26.18 -3.21 26.63
N VAL A 201 -26.65 -4.41 26.32
CA VAL A 201 -27.10 -4.73 24.96
C VAL A 201 -28.53 -4.23 24.71
N ALA A 202 -29.43 -4.41 25.66
CA ALA A 202 -30.83 -4.04 25.49
C ALA A 202 -30.98 -2.55 25.21
N GLY A 203 -31.68 -2.19 24.12
CA GLY A 203 -31.98 -0.82 23.73
C GLY A 203 -30.81 0.02 23.17
N SER A 204 -29.60 -0.54 23.05
CA SER A 204 -28.41 0.20 22.60
C SER A 204 -27.87 -0.20 21.21
N ALA A 205 -28.64 -1.00 20.48
CA ALA A 205 -28.23 -1.56 19.18
C ALA A 205 -27.78 -0.49 18.16
N ARG A 206 -28.54 0.60 18.02
CA ARG A 206 -28.24 1.69 17.11
C ARG A 206 -26.88 2.36 17.44
N ALA A 207 -26.68 2.74 18.69
CA ALA A 207 -25.46 3.38 19.13
C ALA A 207 -24.23 2.48 18.92
N PHE A 208 -24.37 1.16 19.11
CA PHE A 208 -23.31 0.21 18.88
C PHE A 208 -22.97 0.07 17.37
N ILE A 209 -24.00 0.00 16.51
CA ILE A 209 -23.81 -0.05 15.04
C ILE A 209 -23.06 1.21 14.58
N ASP A 210 -23.55 2.40 14.94
CA ASP A 210 -22.97 3.67 14.52
C ASP A 210 -21.51 3.78 14.96
N ALA A 211 -21.20 3.40 16.21
CA ALA A 211 -19.84 3.41 16.74
C ALA A 211 -18.90 2.42 15.99
N LYS A 212 -19.36 1.19 15.70
CA LYS A 212 -18.56 0.20 14.98
C LYS A 212 -18.33 0.58 13.52
N MET A 213 -19.30 1.24 12.87
CA MET A 213 -19.13 1.78 11.53
C MET A 213 -18.11 2.93 11.51
N ALA A 214 -18.20 3.85 12.45
CA ALA A 214 -17.23 4.95 12.58
C ALA A 214 -15.80 4.44 12.84
N GLU A 215 -15.63 3.46 13.74
CA GLU A 215 -14.34 2.80 14.01
C GLU A 215 -13.76 2.15 12.73
N ARG A 216 -14.58 1.42 11.96
CA ARG A 216 -14.18 0.82 10.69
C ARG A 216 -13.71 1.87 9.70
N ASP A 217 -14.45 2.97 9.55
CA ASP A 217 -14.13 4.01 8.58
C ASP A 217 -12.83 4.76 8.94
N VAL A 218 -12.59 5.00 10.23
CA VAL A 218 -11.31 5.53 10.72
C VAL A 218 -10.17 4.56 10.40
N ARG A 219 -10.33 3.26 10.70
CA ARG A 219 -9.33 2.24 10.42
C ARG A 219 -9.01 2.13 8.92
N HIS A 220 -10.03 2.17 8.05
CA HIS A 220 -9.81 2.12 6.60
C HIS A 220 -9.02 3.34 6.11
N ARG A 221 -9.28 4.54 6.65
CA ARG A 221 -8.50 5.75 6.31
C ARG A 221 -7.05 5.65 6.75
N THR A 222 -6.79 5.22 7.98
CA THR A 222 -5.42 5.03 8.50
C THR A 222 -4.65 3.92 7.77
N SER A 223 -5.32 2.85 7.35
CA SER A 223 -4.72 1.76 6.59
C SER A 223 -4.54 2.07 5.09
N GLY A 224 -4.95 3.28 4.63
CA GLY A 224 -4.77 3.81 3.28
C GLY A 224 -5.85 3.42 2.29
N GLU A 225 -7.10 3.28 2.74
CA GLU A 225 -8.38 3.20 1.98
C GLU A 225 -8.50 2.12 0.89
N SER A 226 -7.38 1.64 0.29
CA SER A 226 -7.41 0.63 -0.77
C SER A 226 -7.21 -0.78 -0.23
N ARG A 227 -8.05 -1.71 -0.69
CA ARG A 227 -7.89 -3.16 -0.45
C ARG A 227 -6.86 -3.81 -1.38
N TYR A 228 -6.35 -3.06 -2.34
CA TYR A 228 -5.49 -3.53 -3.42
C TYR A 228 -4.03 -3.10 -3.26
N LYS A 229 -3.59 -2.81 -2.02
CA LYS A 229 -2.17 -2.57 -1.73
C LYS A 229 -1.37 -3.86 -1.89
N VAL A 230 -0.20 -3.78 -2.53
CA VAL A 230 0.65 -4.96 -2.78
C VAL A 230 1.28 -5.57 -1.53
N GLU A 231 1.44 -4.80 -0.44
CA GLU A 231 1.82 -5.29 0.90
C GLU A 231 0.70 -5.00 1.89
N PRO A 232 -0.36 -5.84 1.92
CA PRO A 232 -1.52 -5.60 2.75
C PRO A 232 -1.31 -6.02 4.20
N ASN A 233 -1.97 -5.31 5.14
CA ASN A 233 -2.18 -5.81 6.49
C ASN A 233 -3.40 -6.73 6.49
N ILE A 234 -3.19 -8.03 6.79
CA ILE A 234 -4.23 -9.07 6.72
C ILE A 234 -5.27 -8.99 7.83
N LYS A 235 -4.95 -8.31 8.93
CA LYS A 235 -5.85 -8.14 10.07
C LYS A 235 -6.65 -6.85 9.94
N ASP A 236 -5.98 -5.69 9.88
CA ASP A 236 -6.59 -4.38 10.00
C ASP A 236 -6.81 -3.67 8.65
N GLY A 237 -6.21 -4.19 7.56
CA GLY A 237 -6.41 -3.69 6.20
C GLY A 237 -7.86 -3.87 5.73
N LYS A 238 -8.26 -3.06 4.75
CA LYS A 238 -9.59 -3.14 4.12
C LYS A 238 -9.79 -4.49 3.43
N GLY A 239 -10.82 -5.23 3.81
CA GLY A 239 -11.04 -6.62 3.38
C GLY A 239 -10.28 -7.66 4.20
N GLY A 240 -9.64 -7.28 5.32
CA GLY A 240 -8.95 -8.17 6.24
C GLY A 240 -9.85 -8.76 7.34
N LEU A 241 -9.22 -9.49 8.27
CA LEU A 241 -9.93 -10.19 9.37
C LEU A 241 -10.78 -9.26 10.24
N ARG A 242 -10.35 -8.01 10.47
CA ARG A 242 -11.10 -7.06 11.30
C ARG A 242 -12.45 -6.69 10.69
N ASP A 243 -12.57 -6.70 9.37
CA ASP A 243 -13.87 -6.50 8.70
C ASP A 243 -14.80 -7.68 8.96
N LEU A 244 -14.30 -8.93 8.89
CA LEU A 244 -15.08 -10.12 9.29
C LEU A 244 -15.44 -10.11 10.77
N HIS A 245 -14.53 -9.66 11.64
CA HIS A 245 -14.83 -9.48 13.07
C HIS A 245 -15.93 -8.43 13.30
N THR A 246 -15.96 -7.37 12.50
CA THR A 246 -17.05 -6.37 12.58
C THR A 246 -18.40 -7.01 12.24
N LEU A 247 -18.45 -7.87 11.21
CA LEU A 247 -19.66 -8.64 10.88
C LEU A 247 -20.07 -9.59 12.03
N HIS A 248 -19.10 -10.29 12.62
CA HIS A 248 -19.30 -11.16 13.78
C HIS A 248 -19.89 -10.38 14.98
N TRP A 249 -19.26 -9.26 15.38
CA TRP A 249 -19.73 -8.47 16.52
C TRP A 249 -21.13 -7.91 16.31
N LEU A 250 -21.43 -7.39 15.13
CA LEU A 250 -22.77 -6.90 14.81
C LEU A 250 -23.81 -8.03 14.83
N SER A 251 -23.48 -9.21 14.28
CA SER A 251 -24.35 -10.38 14.34
C SER A 251 -24.62 -10.82 15.78
N LYS A 252 -23.55 -10.95 16.59
CA LYS A 252 -23.66 -11.38 17.99
C LYS A 252 -24.44 -10.38 18.85
N TYR A 253 -24.20 -9.08 18.62
CA TYR A 253 -24.90 -8.02 19.36
C TYR A 253 -26.40 -7.96 19.08
N LEU A 254 -26.77 -8.12 17.79
CA LEU A 254 -28.17 -7.98 17.34
C LEU A 254 -28.98 -9.27 17.48
N TYR A 255 -28.37 -10.41 17.23
CA TYR A 255 -29.06 -11.71 17.13
C TYR A 255 -28.61 -12.72 18.18
N GLY A 256 -27.67 -12.36 19.05
CA GLY A 256 -27.14 -13.26 20.10
C GLY A 256 -26.27 -14.39 19.57
N GLN A 257 -25.98 -14.44 18.29
CA GLN A 257 -25.26 -15.53 17.62
C GLN A 257 -24.28 -15.02 16.55
N ASP A 258 -23.31 -15.84 16.23
CA ASP A 258 -22.35 -15.58 15.15
C ASP A 258 -23.02 -15.51 13.77
N VAL A 259 -22.26 -15.07 12.76
CA VAL A 259 -22.68 -15.12 11.36
C VAL A 259 -22.98 -16.55 10.96
N GLY A 260 -24.23 -16.85 10.67
CA GLY A 260 -24.69 -18.20 10.38
C GLY A 260 -26.20 -18.28 10.24
N ALA A 261 -26.81 -19.29 10.86
CA ALA A 261 -28.25 -19.55 10.76
C ALA A 261 -29.13 -18.37 11.17
N ALA A 262 -28.75 -17.64 12.23
CA ALA A 262 -29.53 -16.48 12.71
C ALA A 262 -29.55 -15.33 11.70
N THR A 263 -28.40 -15.03 11.05
CA THR A 263 -28.35 -13.98 10.02
C THR A 263 -29.06 -14.40 8.73
N VAL A 264 -29.12 -15.69 8.43
CA VAL A 264 -29.92 -16.22 7.31
C VAL A 264 -31.41 -16.11 7.64
N ALA A 265 -31.84 -16.51 8.85
CA ALA A 265 -33.21 -16.39 9.30
C ALA A 265 -33.73 -14.94 9.33
N ALA A 266 -32.83 -14.00 9.70
CA ALA A 266 -33.10 -12.56 9.66
C ALA A 266 -33.11 -11.96 8.22
N GLY A 267 -32.81 -12.76 7.18
CA GLY A 267 -32.78 -12.31 5.78
C GLY A 267 -31.61 -11.40 5.41
N ILE A 268 -30.61 -11.33 6.27
CA ILE A 268 -29.41 -10.48 6.04
C ILE A 268 -28.48 -11.16 5.06
N PHE A 269 -28.11 -12.41 5.33
CA PHE A 269 -27.26 -13.21 4.46
C PHE A 269 -28.02 -14.38 3.84
N LYS A 270 -27.55 -14.79 2.66
CA LYS A 270 -27.94 -16.06 2.05
C LYS A 270 -27.00 -17.19 2.49
N PRO A 271 -27.39 -18.48 2.37
CA PRO A 271 -26.51 -19.58 2.73
C PRO A 271 -25.16 -19.61 2.01
N ASP A 272 -25.12 -19.21 0.74
CA ASP A 272 -23.90 -19.09 -0.07
C ASP A 272 -22.99 -17.92 0.38
N GLU A 273 -23.57 -16.84 0.87
CA GLU A 273 -22.84 -15.71 1.47
C GLU A 273 -22.19 -16.12 2.80
N VAL A 274 -22.90 -16.91 3.63
CA VAL A 274 -22.32 -17.49 4.86
C VAL A 274 -21.21 -18.50 4.53
N ALA A 275 -21.35 -19.31 3.50
CA ALA A 275 -20.29 -20.21 3.04
C ALA A 275 -19.05 -19.42 2.57
N THR A 276 -19.26 -18.29 1.88
CA THR A 276 -18.21 -17.37 1.46
C THR A 276 -17.51 -16.74 2.68
N PHE A 277 -18.26 -16.28 3.69
CA PHE A 277 -17.70 -15.77 4.94
C PHE A 277 -16.73 -16.78 5.58
N ARG A 278 -17.17 -18.05 5.76
CA ARG A 278 -16.35 -19.11 6.37
C ARG A 278 -15.10 -19.43 5.57
N ARG A 279 -15.20 -19.43 4.24
CA ARG A 279 -14.05 -19.66 3.34
C ARG A 279 -13.03 -18.53 3.44
N CYS A 280 -13.48 -17.27 3.41
CA CYS A 280 -12.62 -16.09 3.57
C CYS A 280 -11.97 -16.06 4.95
N GLU A 281 -12.74 -16.33 6.00
CA GLU A 281 -12.23 -16.40 7.38
C GLU A 281 -11.13 -17.44 7.51
N ASN A 282 -11.35 -18.68 7.04
CA ASN A 282 -10.35 -19.73 7.10
C ASN A 282 -9.08 -19.38 6.32
N PHE A 283 -9.21 -18.82 5.12
CA PHE A 283 -8.05 -18.40 4.33
C PHE A 283 -7.22 -17.33 5.04
N LEU A 284 -7.85 -16.28 5.55
CA LEU A 284 -7.15 -15.19 6.26
C LEU A 284 -6.50 -15.68 7.56
N TRP A 285 -7.16 -16.58 8.30
CA TRP A 285 -6.56 -17.23 9.48
C TRP A 285 -5.37 -18.11 9.11
N THR A 286 -5.44 -18.83 7.99
CA THR A 286 -4.33 -19.65 7.49
C THR A 286 -3.10 -18.78 7.22
N VAL A 287 -3.28 -17.71 6.47
CA VAL A 287 -2.21 -16.76 6.16
C VAL A 287 -1.64 -16.13 7.44
N ARG A 288 -2.51 -15.72 8.37
CA ARG A 288 -2.12 -15.10 9.65
C ARG A 288 -1.29 -16.04 10.53
N CYS A 289 -1.73 -17.28 10.68
CA CYS A 289 -1.00 -18.26 11.49
C CYS A 289 0.38 -18.54 10.90
N PHE A 290 0.49 -18.70 9.57
CA PHE A 290 1.79 -18.85 8.91
C PHE A 290 2.70 -17.62 9.09
N LEU A 291 2.15 -16.40 9.02
CA LEU A 291 2.91 -15.17 9.27
C LEU A 291 3.51 -15.16 10.69
N HIS A 292 2.70 -15.48 11.71
CA HIS A 292 3.16 -15.53 13.09
C HIS A 292 4.25 -16.59 13.31
N PHE A 293 4.10 -17.78 12.69
CA PHE A 293 5.11 -18.83 12.78
C PHE A 293 6.40 -18.47 12.08
N LEU A 294 6.34 -17.77 10.96
CA LEU A 294 7.51 -17.33 10.22
C LEU A 294 8.28 -16.22 10.97
N ALA A 295 7.56 -15.23 11.45
CA ALA A 295 8.15 -14.07 12.11
C ALA A 295 8.52 -14.31 13.56
N SER A 296 8.01 -15.40 14.20
CA SER A 296 8.11 -15.66 15.64
C SER A 296 7.63 -14.49 16.52
N ARG A 297 6.71 -13.71 15.99
CA ARG A 297 6.09 -12.54 16.63
C ARG A 297 4.73 -12.25 15.98
N PRO A 298 3.88 -11.35 16.56
CA PRO A 298 2.64 -10.90 15.92
C PRO A 298 2.96 -10.04 14.70
N GLU A 299 3.08 -10.68 13.52
CA GLU A 299 3.27 -10.01 12.24
C GLU A 299 1.96 -10.08 11.44
N GLU A 300 1.51 -8.93 10.94
CA GLU A 300 0.21 -8.80 10.26
C GLU A 300 0.35 -8.28 8.82
N VAL A 301 1.57 -7.89 8.39
CA VAL A 301 1.82 -7.36 7.04
C VAL A 301 2.42 -8.44 6.14
N LEU A 302 1.78 -8.66 4.99
CA LEU A 302 2.30 -9.52 3.92
C LEU A 302 3.35 -8.77 3.11
N THR A 303 4.60 -8.72 3.63
CA THR A 303 5.73 -8.13 2.92
C THR A 303 6.15 -8.99 1.73
N PHE A 304 6.84 -8.41 0.73
CA PHE A 304 7.30 -9.15 -0.46
C PHE A 304 8.10 -10.41 -0.13
N GLU A 305 8.98 -10.36 0.88
CA GLU A 305 9.76 -11.52 1.35
C GLU A 305 8.85 -12.68 1.77
N VAL A 306 7.80 -12.36 2.50
CA VAL A 306 6.88 -13.36 3.05
C VAL A 306 5.94 -13.91 1.99
N GLN A 307 5.54 -13.08 1.01
CA GLN A 307 4.61 -13.48 -0.05
C GLN A 307 5.14 -14.65 -0.88
N GLN A 308 6.42 -14.65 -1.23
CA GLN A 308 7.03 -15.74 -1.99
C GLN A 308 7.04 -17.03 -1.19
N TRP A 309 7.50 -16.98 0.06
CA TRP A 309 7.50 -18.10 0.99
C TRP A 309 6.08 -18.65 1.20
N MET A 310 5.11 -17.75 1.38
CA MET A 310 3.70 -18.11 1.59
C MET A 310 3.12 -18.83 0.37
N ALA A 311 3.41 -18.36 -0.84
CA ALA A 311 2.95 -18.98 -2.08
C ALA A 311 3.43 -20.42 -2.20
N GLU A 312 4.68 -20.69 -1.88
CA GLU A 312 5.26 -22.05 -1.89
C GLU A 312 4.58 -22.96 -0.86
N ARG A 313 4.44 -22.49 0.39
CA ARG A 313 3.82 -23.27 1.49
C ARG A 313 2.35 -23.57 1.24
N LEU A 314 1.62 -22.63 0.65
CA LEU A 314 0.23 -22.83 0.27
C LEU A 314 0.05 -23.62 -1.04
N GLY A 315 1.15 -23.99 -1.73
CA GLY A 315 1.14 -24.85 -2.92
C GLY A 315 0.69 -24.13 -4.19
N TYR A 316 0.94 -22.83 -4.31
CA TYR A 316 0.72 -22.11 -5.55
C TYR A 316 1.86 -22.38 -6.53
N ASN A 317 1.53 -22.78 -7.76
CA ASN A 317 2.48 -23.03 -8.83
C ASN A 317 2.32 -21.97 -9.93
N ALA A 318 3.40 -21.65 -10.66
CA ALA A 318 3.34 -20.77 -11.82
C ALA A 318 2.43 -21.36 -12.92
N ARG A 319 1.52 -20.55 -13.46
CA ARG A 319 0.59 -20.95 -14.53
C ARG A 319 0.06 -19.73 -15.28
N GLY A 320 -0.12 -19.86 -16.59
CA GLY A 320 -0.76 -18.83 -17.44
C GLY A 320 -0.01 -17.50 -17.48
N GLY A 321 1.33 -17.54 -17.41
CA GLY A 321 2.18 -16.34 -17.40
C GLY A 321 2.39 -15.70 -16.03
N LEU A 322 1.64 -16.14 -14.99
CA LEU A 322 1.77 -15.64 -13.61
C LEU A 322 2.69 -16.53 -12.79
N ARG A 323 3.57 -15.91 -11.99
CA ARG A 323 4.40 -16.58 -10.98
C ARG A 323 3.53 -17.13 -9.83
N SER A 324 4.07 -18.06 -9.05
CA SER A 324 3.41 -18.61 -7.85
C SER A 324 2.93 -17.52 -6.88
N VAL A 325 3.79 -16.56 -6.59
CA VAL A 325 3.51 -15.44 -5.71
C VAL A 325 2.38 -14.52 -6.26
N GLU A 326 2.38 -14.24 -7.54
CA GLU A 326 1.33 -13.42 -8.18
C GLU A 326 -0.04 -14.13 -8.15
N ARG A 327 -0.05 -15.46 -8.29
CA ARG A 327 -1.28 -16.25 -8.14
C ARG A 327 -1.80 -16.31 -6.70
N PHE A 328 -0.90 -16.43 -5.72
CA PHE A 328 -1.26 -16.35 -4.31
C PHE A 328 -1.88 -14.98 -3.98
N MET A 329 -1.21 -13.90 -4.38
CA MET A 329 -1.70 -12.55 -4.10
C MET A 329 -2.99 -12.23 -4.86
N LYS A 330 -3.16 -12.72 -6.09
CA LYS A 330 -4.45 -12.63 -6.79
C LYS A 330 -5.57 -13.29 -6.00
N HIS A 331 -5.34 -14.47 -5.44
CA HIS A 331 -6.34 -15.13 -4.57
C HIS A 331 -6.62 -14.31 -3.32
N TYR A 332 -5.58 -13.76 -2.67
CA TYR A 332 -5.74 -12.86 -1.53
C TYR A 332 -6.64 -11.66 -1.85
N PHE A 333 -6.40 -10.97 -2.98
CA PHE A 333 -7.20 -9.81 -3.36
C PHE A 333 -8.65 -10.17 -3.69
N LEU A 334 -8.90 -11.34 -4.26
CA LEU A 334 -10.28 -11.84 -4.47
C LEU A 334 -10.97 -12.13 -3.13
N VAL A 335 -10.26 -12.71 -2.15
CA VAL A 335 -10.78 -12.90 -0.79
C VAL A 335 -11.09 -11.55 -0.13
N ALA A 336 -10.17 -10.58 -0.20
CA ALA A 336 -10.39 -9.24 0.36
C ALA A 336 -11.59 -8.51 -0.30
N LYS A 337 -11.83 -8.76 -1.59
CA LYS A 337 -13.02 -8.29 -2.30
C LYS A 337 -14.28 -8.94 -1.74
N ASP A 338 -14.31 -10.28 -1.61
CA ASP A 338 -15.47 -11.01 -1.06
C ASP A 338 -15.80 -10.54 0.37
N VAL A 339 -14.78 -10.29 1.22
CA VAL A 339 -14.98 -9.73 2.57
C VAL A 339 -15.62 -8.33 2.52
N GLY A 340 -15.12 -7.48 1.62
CA GLY A 340 -15.69 -6.15 1.42
C GLY A 340 -17.17 -6.19 0.98
N ASP A 341 -17.51 -7.14 0.15
CA ASP A 341 -18.87 -7.36 -0.34
C ASP A 341 -19.81 -7.80 0.78
N LEU A 342 -19.39 -8.78 1.59
CA LEU A 342 -20.16 -9.22 2.77
C LEU A 342 -20.37 -8.07 3.76
N THR A 343 -19.36 -7.24 3.96
CA THR A 343 -19.45 -6.06 4.83
C THR A 343 -20.48 -5.06 4.31
N ALA A 344 -20.46 -4.77 3.00
CA ALA A 344 -21.41 -3.86 2.39
C ALA A 344 -22.87 -4.37 2.49
N ILE A 345 -23.10 -5.67 2.34
CA ILE A 345 -24.40 -6.30 2.48
C ILE A 345 -24.95 -6.10 3.90
N LEU A 346 -24.17 -6.41 4.94
CA LEU A 346 -24.62 -6.26 6.33
C LEU A 346 -24.88 -4.78 6.67
N CYS A 347 -23.94 -3.88 6.34
CA CYS A 347 -24.09 -2.45 6.64
C CYS A 347 -25.40 -1.89 6.07
N ALA A 348 -25.69 -2.19 4.81
CA ALA A 348 -26.88 -1.70 4.16
C ALA A 348 -28.17 -2.37 4.70
N ALA A 349 -28.12 -3.64 5.11
CA ALA A 349 -29.27 -4.29 5.77
C ALA A 349 -29.57 -3.66 7.13
N LEU A 350 -28.53 -3.30 7.91
CA LEU A 350 -28.69 -2.64 9.20
C LEU A 350 -29.22 -1.21 9.07
N GLU A 351 -28.74 -0.43 8.10
CA GLU A 351 -29.29 0.91 7.81
C GLU A 351 -30.79 0.83 7.51
N MET A 352 -31.22 -0.17 6.74
CA MET A 352 -32.65 -0.36 6.42
C MET A 352 -33.50 -0.72 7.64
N GLN A 353 -32.99 -1.54 8.57
CA GLN A 353 -33.70 -1.89 9.80
C GLN A 353 -33.87 -0.66 10.71
N GLN A 354 -32.81 0.16 10.86
CA GLN A 354 -32.84 1.39 11.65
C GLN A 354 -33.85 2.42 11.11
N LEU A 355 -33.97 2.57 9.80
CA LEU A 355 -34.94 3.48 9.16
C LEU A 355 -36.41 3.06 9.38
N LYS A 356 -36.67 1.75 9.57
CA LYS A 356 -38.03 1.25 9.89
C LYS A 356 -38.43 1.56 11.33
N GLU A 357 -37.47 1.68 12.27
CA GLU A 357 -37.69 1.90 13.69
C GLU A 357 -37.71 3.39 14.08
N ALA A 358 -37.39 4.33 13.16
CA ALA A 358 -37.38 5.77 13.47
C ALA A 358 -38.82 6.30 13.75
N PRO A 359 -39.03 7.06 14.87
CA PRO A 359 -40.32 7.67 15.19
C PRO A 359 -40.83 8.58 14.05
N GLY A 360 -42.13 8.62 13.82
CA GLY A 360 -42.76 9.27 12.68
C GLY A 360 -42.48 10.78 12.50
N LEU A 361 -42.06 11.49 13.53
CA LEU A 361 -41.69 12.92 13.46
C LEU A 361 -40.38 13.20 12.69
N SER A 362 -39.40 12.30 12.74
CA SER A 362 -38.17 12.45 11.95
C SER A 362 -38.37 12.22 10.45
N ARG A 363 -39.43 11.48 10.07
CA ARG A 363 -39.86 11.31 8.67
C ARG A 363 -40.42 12.59 8.05
N ILE A 364 -40.96 13.50 8.87
CA ILE A 364 -41.59 14.76 8.40
C ILE A 364 -40.52 15.88 8.20
N LEU A 365 -39.41 15.86 8.97
CA LEU A 365 -38.37 16.87 8.91
C LEU A 365 -37.20 16.53 7.95
N ALA A 366 -37.04 15.26 7.55
CA ALA A 366 -36.07 14.82 6.57
C ALA A 366 -36.23 15.35 5.12
N PRO A 367 -37.42 15.80 4.67
CA PRO A 367 -37.64 16.19 3.28
C PRO A 367 -37.13 17.55 2.85
N LEU A 368 -36.62 18.41 3.75
CA LEU A 368 -36.27 19.77 3.33
C LEU A 368 -34.94 19.89 2.55
N ASN A 369 -34.05 18.91 2.69
CA ASN A 369 -32.75 18.91 1.98
C ASN A 369 -32.76 18.17 0.63
N TRP A 370 -33.75 17.34 0.34
CA TRP A 370 -33.76 16.60 -0.93
C TRP A 370 -34.50 17.34 -2.08
N ARG A 371 -35.31 18.36 -1.78
CA ARG A 371 -35.96 19.19 -2.80
C ARG A 371 -35.01 20.04 -3.65
N ALA A 372 -33.78 20.23 -3.20
CA ALA A 372 -32.73 20.90 -3.96
C ALA A 372 -31.94 19.94 -4.91
N ARG A 373 -32.05 18.63 -4.73
CA ARG A 373 -31.50 17.65 -5.69
C ARG A 373 -32.42 17.64 -6.91
N ARG A 374 -31.89 18.01 -8.09
CA ARG A 374 -32.51 18.03 -9.40
C ARG A 374 -33.57 16.90 -9.52
N GLN A 375 -34.79 17.23 -9.97
CA GLN A 375 -35.73 16.26 -10.49
C GLN A 375 -35.14 15.61 -11.77
N VAL A 376 -34.22 14.68 -11.58
CA VAL A 376 -33.76 13.83 -12.66
C VAL A 376 -34.88 12.86 -12.95
N ARG A 377 -35.40 12.89 -14.17
CA ARG A 377 -36.46 11.99 -14.65
C ARG A 377 -35.85 10.58 -14.71
N MET A 378 -35.98 9.84 -13.61
CA MET A 378 -35.47 8.45 -13.50
C MET A 378 -36.26 7.54 -14.44
N ARG A 379 -35.55 6.53 -15.00
CA ARG A 379 -36.23 5.47 -15.76
C ARG A 379 -37.10 4.61 -14.85
N THR A 380 -38.18 4.06 -15.38
CA THR A 380 -39.15 3.19 -14.64
C THR A 380 -38.52 1.88 -14.14
N ASP A 381 -37.35 1.51 -14.67
CA ASP A 381 -36.62 0.29 -14.27
C ASP A 381 -35.92 0.41 -12.91
N PHE A 382 -35.75 1.62 -12.39
CA PHE A 382 -35.03 1.93 -11.16
C PHE A 382 -35.89 2.79 -10.21
N ARG A 383 -35.61 2.68 -8.92
CA ARG A 383 -36.25 3.47 -7.86
C ARG A 383 -35.26 3.83 -6.76
N ILE A 384 -35.54 4.88 -6.01
CA ILE A 384 -34.76 5.22 -4.81
C ILE A 384 -35.47 4.62 -3.61
N ASP A 385 -34.80 3.71 -2.93
CA ASP A 385 -35.22 3.12 -1.67
C ASP A 385 -34.24 3.56 -0.58
N ASN A 386 -34.68 4.37 0.40
CA ASN A 386 -33.86 4.85 1.51
C ASN A 386 -32.52 5.51 1.04
N ASP A 387 -32.60 6.52 0.17
CA ASP A 387 -31.47 7.23 -0.43
C ASP A 387 -30.47 6.34 -1.23
N ARG A 388 -30.88 5.08 -1.52
CA ARG A 388 -30.09 4.16 -2.35
C ARG A 388 -30.83 3.80 -3.62
N LEU A 389 -30.10 3.68 -4.72
CA LEU A 389 -30.67 3.25 -6.00
C LEU A 389 -30.91 1.75 -5.98
N ASN A 390 -32.19 1.38 -6.18
CA ASN A 390 -32.64 0.00 -6.29
C ASN A 390 -33.26 -0.27 -7.66
N VAL A 391 -33.41 -1.55 -7.98
CA VAL A 391 -34.15 -2.00 -9.15
C VAL A 391 -35.67 -1.99 -8.87
N ALA A 392 -36.48 -1.76 -9.90
CA ALA A 392 -37.93 -1.73 -9.76
C ALA A 392 -38.50 -3.11 -9.40
N ASP A 393 -37.93 -4.17 -10.00
CA ASP A 393 -38.33 -5.56 -9.78
C ASP A 393 -37.19 -6.55 -10.12
N GLN A 394 -37.36 -7.82 -9.76
CA GLN A 394 -36.38 -8.88 -9.96
C GLN A 394 -36.13 -9.27 -11.44
N GLY A 395 -37.01 -8.89 -12.35
CA GLY A 395 -36.93 -9.21 -13.79
C GLY A 395 -36.16 -8.17 -14.61
N VAL A 396 -35.76 -7.04 -14.03
CA VAL A 396 -35.23 -5.87 -14.73
C VAL A 396 -34.04 -6.19 -15.65
N PHE A 397 -33.10 -6.98 -15.21
CA PHE A 397 -31.89 -7.36 -15.99
C PHE A 397 -32.17 -8.44 -17.04
N LYS A 398 -33.20 -9.29 -16.82
CA LYS A 398 -33.62 -10.31 -17.78
C LYS A 398 -34.41 -9.69 -18.94
N ARG A 399 -35.25 -8.67 -18.67
CA ARG A 399 -35.98 -7.95 -19.69
C ARG A 399 -35.08 -7.13 -20.58
N ASP A 400 -34.16 -6.41 -19.99
CA ASP A 400 -33.16 -5.60 -20.72
C ASP A 400 -31.80 -5.69 -20.03
N PRO A 401 -30.89 -6.53 -20.55
CA PRO A 401 -29.55 -6.68 -19.99
C PRO A 401 -28.68 -5.40 -19.98
N VAL A 402 -29.00 -4.39 -20.83
CA VAL A 402 -28.30 -3.10 -20.80
C VAL A 402 -28.46 -2.41 -19.45
N ASN A 403 -29.51 -2.71 -18.69
CA ASN A 403 -29.72 -2.21 -17.34
C ASN A 403 -28.62 -2.60 -16.35
N LEU A 404 -27.80 -3.65 -16.64
CA LEU A 404 -26.61 -3.98 -15.87
C LEU A 404 -25.53 -2.87 -15.91
N ILE A 405 -25.49 -2.11 -17.02
CA ILE A 405 -24.58 -0.96 -17.19
C ILE A 405 -25.29 0.33 -16.80
N ARG A 406 -26.59 0.50 -17.19
CA ARG A 406 -27.39 1.69 -16.87
C ARG A 406 -27.51 1.94 -15.37
N LEU A 407 -27.55 0.90 -14.55
CA LEU A 407 -27.62 1.02 -13.09
C LEU A 407 -26.50 1.93 -12.54
N PHE A 408 -25.29 1.86 -13.09
CA PHE A 408 -24.17 2.70 -12.68
C PHE A 408 -24.28 4.13 -13.22
N ALA A 409 -24.86 4.31 -14.40
CA ALA A 409 -25.14 5.64 -14.93
C ALA A 409 -26.21 6.37 -14.11
N GLU A 410 -27.29 5.68 -13.75
CA GLU A 410 -28.34 6.22 -12.88
C GLU A 410 -27.84 6.52 -11.48
N ALA A 411 -26.97 5.62 -10.91
CA ALA A 411 -26.33 5.87 -9.61
C ALA A 411 -25.42 7.11 -9.62
N ARG A 412 -24.72 7.36 -10.73
CA ARG A 412 -23.93 8.58 -10.92
C ARG A 412 -24.81 9.83 -11.04
N LEU A 413 -25.87 9.76 -11.85
CA LEU A 413 -26.79 10.88 -12.07
C LEU A 413 -27.53 11.29 -10.78
N THR A 414 -27.87 10.31 -9.94
CA THR A 414 -28.59 10.54 -8.68
C THR A 414 -27.68 10.76 -7.48
N ASP A 415 -26.36 10.66 -7.68
CA ASP A 415 -25.33 10.67 -6.61
C ASP A 415 -25.70 9.69 -5.47
N SER A 416 -26.18 8.49 -5.83
CA SER A 416 -26.69 7.51 -4.89
C SER A 416 -25.78 6.29 -4.79
N PHE A 417 -25.75 5.67 -3.61
CA PHE A 417 -25.19 4.33 -3.45
C PHE A 417 -26.17 3.29 -3.96
N LEU A 418 -25.65 2.13 -4.38
CA LEU A 418 -26.51 1.03 -4.79
C LEU A 418 -27.15 0.35 -3.58
N HIS A 419 -28.41 -0.05 -3.74
CA HIS A 419 -29.12 -0.84 -2.76
C HIS A 419 -28.57 -2.29 -2.74
N PRO A 420 -28.50 -2.97 -1.56
CA PRO A 420 -27.99 -4.34 -1.48
C PRO A 420 -28.71 -5.33 -2.38
N ASP A 421 -30.04 -5.21 -2.48
CA ASP A 421 -30.83 -6.09 -3.33
C ASP A 421 -30.50 -5.88 -4.81
N ALA A 422 -30.24 -4.63 -5.22
CA ALA A 422 -29.79 -4.34 -6.56
C ALA A 422 -28.41 -4.97 -6.83
N ILE A 423 -27.47 -4.89 -5.86
CA ILE A 423 -26.12 -5.51 -5.98
C ILE A 423 -26.24 -7.04 -6.04
N ARG A 424 -27.09 -7.65 -5.21
CA ARG A 424 -27.33 -9.09 -5.21
C ARG A 424 -27.89 -9.57 -6.54
N LEU A 425 -28.96 -8.91 -7.02
CA LEU A 425 -29.62 -9.25 -8.28
C LEU A 425 -28.64 -9.06 -9.46
N LEU A 426 -27.87 -7.98 -9.46
CA LEU A 426 -26.83 -7.69 -10.44
C LEU A 426 -25.81 -8.83 -10.50
N ARG A 427 -25.27 -9.28 -9.35
CA ARG A 427 -24.31 -10.39 -9.30
C ARG A 427 -24.88 -11.71 -9.82
N GLN A 428 -26.11 -12.02 -9.48
CA GLN A 428 -26.82 -13.21 -10.01
C GLN A 428 -27.03 -13.12 -11.51
N SER A 429 -27.10 -11.91 -12.05
CA SER A 429 -27.37 -11.63 -13.46
C SER A 429 -26.11 -11.39 -14.30
N LEU A 430 -24.91 -11.51 -13.73
CA LEU A 430 -23.63 -11.29 -14.46
C LEU A 430 -23.46 -12.22 -15.67
N HIS A 431 -24.10 -13.38 -15.67
CA HIS A 431 -24.11 -14.32 -16.81
C HIS A 431 -24.83 -13.75 -18.06
N LEU A 432 -25.68 -12.72 -17.89
CA LEU A 432 -26.33 -12.01 -18.99
C LEU A 432 -25.40 -11.04 -19.74
N ILE A 433 -24.18 -10.81 -19.19
CA ILE A 433 -23.14 -10.04 -19.90
C ILE A 433 -22.44 -11.00 -20.87
N ASP A 434 -23.12 -11.34 -21.94
CA ASP A 434 -22.67 -12.16 -23.06
C ASP A 434 -22.08 -11.31 -24.21
N ASP A 435 -21.73 -11.95 -25.31
CA ASP A 435 -21.18 -11.28 -26.49
C ASP A 435 -22.18 -10.32 -27.14
N LYS A 436 -23.51 -10.62 -27.02
CA LYS A 436 -24.57 -9.76 -27.53
C LYS A 436 -24.63 -8.44 -26.76
N LEU A 437 -24.63 -8.48 -25.43
CA LEU A 437 -24.59 -7.26 -24.62
C LEU A 437 -23.26 -6.49 -24.79
N ARG A 438 -22.13 -7.21 -24.91
CA ARG A 438 -20.84 -6.58 -25.19
C ARG A 438 -20.82 -5.82 -26.51
N ALA A 439 -21.54 -6.31 -27.52
CA ALA A 439 -21.67 -5.67 -28.83
C ALA A 439 -22.77 -4.61 -28.90
N ASP A 440 -23.61 -4.47 -27.86
CA ASP A 440 -24.74 -3.55 -27.87
C ASP A 440 -24.28 -2.09 -27.95
N PRO A 441 -24.75 -1.28 -28.94
CA PRO A 441 -24.30 0.10 -29.09
C PRO A 441 -24.69 1.01 -27.91
N GLU A 442 -25.85 0.81 -27.31
CA GLU A 442 -26.31 1.62 -26.15
C GLU A 442 -25.45 1.31 -24.91
N ALA A 443 -25.18 0.03 -24.64
CA ALA A 443 -24.34 -0.38 -23.55
C ALA A 443 -22.92 0.22 -23.67
N ASN A 444 -22.34 0.18 -24.87
CA ASN A 444 -21.01 0.73 -25.12
C ASN A 444 -20.99 2.27 -25.04
N ARG A 445 -22.02 2.95 -25.53
CA ARG A 445 -22.15 4.41 -25.38
C ARG A 445 -22.23 4.80 -23.90
N ILE A 446 -23.07 4.12 -23.13
CA ILE A 446 -23.20 4.38 -21.68
C ILE A 446 -21.85 4.11 -20.98
N PHE A 447 -21.17 3.01 -21.29
CA PHE A 447 -19.87 2.71 -20.74
C PHE A 447 -18.84 3.79 -21.06
N LEU A 448 -18.80 4.27 -22.29
CA LEU A 448 -17.90 5.35 -22.66
C LEU A 448 -18.23 6.65 -21.91
N ASP A 449 -19.51 6.98 -21.73
CA ASP A 449 -19.93 8.12 -20.92
C ASP A 449 -19.55 7.97 -19.44
N LEU A 450 -19.54 6.74 -18.91
CA LEU A 450 -19.07 6.46 -17.55
C LEU A 450 -17.56 6.61 -17.40
N LEU A 451 -16.80 6.39 -18.47
CA LEU A 451 -15.34 6.46 -18.47
C LEU A 451 -14.81 7.91 -18.45
N PHE A 452 -15.50 8.86 -19.09
CA PHE A 452 -14.99 10.24 -19.19
C PHE A 452 -16.08 11.33 -19.01
N GLY A 453 -17.31 10.96 -18.71
CA GLY A 453 -18.40 11.94 -18.51
C GLY A 453 -18.30 12.70 -17.19
N ASP A 454 -19.23 13.66 -16.99
CA ASP A 454 -19.31 14.45 -15.76
C ASP A 454 -19.43 13.58 -14.50
N GLY A 455 -18.81 14.02 -13.40
CA GLY A 455 -18.76 13.32 -12.12
C GLY A 455 -17.41 12.70 -11.85
N ASN A 456 -17.35 11.62 -11.06
CA ASN A 456 -16.12 10.91 -10.74
C ASN A 456 -16.06 9.52 -11.40
N PRO A 457 -15.42 9.40 -12.59
CA PRO A 457 -15.25 8.12 -13.28
C PRO A 457 -14.56 7.05 -12.44
N GLU A 458 -13.56 7.42 -11.64
CA GLU A 458 -12.81 6.50 -10.77
C GLU A 458 -13.74 5.75 -9.81
N ILE A 459 -14.61 6.48 -9.11
CA ILE A 459 -15.58 5.88 -8.18
C ILE A 459 -16.52 4.94 -8.92
N THR A 460 -17.01 5.33 -10.09
CA THR A 460 -17.95 4.54 -10.88
C THR A 460 -17.30 3.26 -11.40
N LEU A 461 -16.12 3.35 -12.01
CA LEU A 461 -15.36 2.19 -12.51
C LEU A 461 -14.98 1.24 -11.38
N ARG A 462 -14.58 1.76 -10.21
CA ARG A 462 -14.29 0.94 -9.03
C ARG A 462 -15.55 0.20 -8.55
N ARG A 463 -16.72 0.84 -8.50
CA ARG A 463 -18.00 0.18 -8.19
C ARG A 463 -18.35 -0.90 -9.20
N MET A 464 -18.14 -0.65 -10.51
CA MET A 464 -18.34 -1.65 -11.56
C MET A 464 -17.37 -2.84 -11.42
N ASN A 465 -16.11 -2.58 -11.08
CA ASN A 465 -15.12 -3.61 -10.83
C ASN A 465 -15.45 -4.45 -9.59
N ASP A 466 -15.81 -3.80 -8.48
CA ASP A 466 -16.23 -4.46 -7.25
C ASP A 466 -17.47 -5.34 -7.49
N ALA A 467 -18.43 -4.86 -8.26
CA ALA A 467 -19.64 -5.63 -8.63
C ALA A 467 -19.39 -6.76 -9.64
N GLY A 468 -18.19 -6.84 -10.23
CA GLY A 468 -17.83 -7.85 -11.24
C GLY A 468 -18.34 -7.58 -12.66
N VAL A 469 -18.95 -6.43 -12.89
CA VAL A 469 -19.50 -6.01 -14.19
C VAL A 469 -18.36 -5.65 -15.15
N LEU A 470 -17.37 -4.88 -14.68
CA LEU A 470 -16.32 -4.33 -15.54
C LEU A 470 -15.53 -5.41 -16.26
N GLY A 471 -15.04 -6.42 -15.51
CA GLY A 471 -14.30 -7.54 -16.09
C GLY A 471 -15.13 -8.51 -16.94
N ARG A 472 -16.47 -8.50 -16.80
CA ARG A 472 -17.37 -9.26 -17.68
C ARG A 472 -17.69 -8.50 -18.94
N PHE A 473 -17.88 -7.19 -18.83
CA PHE A 473 -18.17 -6.32 -19.99
C PHE A 473 -16.93 -6.09 -20.88
N VAL A 474 -15.76 -5.96 -20.25
CA VAL A 474 -14.44 -5.90 -20.92
C VAL A 474 -13.61 -7.12 -20.47
N PRO A 475 -13.69 -8.27 -21.16
CA PRO A 475 -13.01 -9.50 -20.73
C PRO A 475 -11.49 -9.34 -20.60
N GLU A 476 -10.88 -8.49 -21.42
CA GLU A 476 -9.45 -8.16 -21.36
C GLU A 476 -9.11 -7.51 -20.01
N PHE A 477 -9.96 -6.61 -19.47
CA PHE A 477 -9.82 -6.06 -18.13
C PHE A 477 -10.01 -7.15 -17.06
N GLY A 478 -10.90 -8.11 -17.29
CA GLY A 478 -11.11 -9.25 -16.39
C GLY A 478 -9.85 -10.08 -16.13
N HIS A 479 -8.90 -10.12 -17.07
CA HIS A 479 -7.62 -10.83 -16.89
C HIS A 479 -6.72 -10.17 -15.85
N VAL A 480 -6.75 -8.85 -15.76
CA VAL A 480 -5.88 -8.07 -14.84
C VAL A 480 -6.52 -7.78 -13.48
N VAL A 481 -7.79 -8.15 -13.26
CA VAL A 481 -8.48 -7.98 -11.97
C VAL A 481 -7.72 -8.73 -10.86
N GLY A 482 -7.36 -8.00 -9.81
CA GLY A 482 -6.59 -8.50 -8.68
C GLY A 482 -5.18 -8.96 -9.05
N MET A 483 -4.68 -8.60 -10.23
CA MET A 483 -3.32 -8.95 -10.66
C MET A 483 -2.33 -7.98 -10.01
N MET A 484 -1.37 -8.53 -9.30
CA MET A 484 -0.23 -7.82 -8.76
C MET A 484 1.00 -8.07 -9.66
N GLN A 485 1.81 -7.07 -9.86
CA GLN A 485 3.18 -7.23 -10.33
C GLN A 485 4.11 -7.37 -9.12
N PHE A 486 4.85 -8.47 -9.07
CA PHE A 486 5.78 -8.71 -7.97
C PHE A 486 7.06 -7.89 -8.17
N ASN A 487 6.99 -6.61 -7.84
CA ASN A 487 8.09 -5.64 -7.77
C ASN A 487 7.75 -4.55 -6.75
N MET A 488 8.77 -3.81 -6.30
CA MET A 488 8.60 -2.76 -5.29
C MET A 488 8.12 -1.42 -5.86
N TYR A 489 8.03 -1.30 -7.18
CA TYR A 489 7.63 -0.04 -7.84
C TYR A 489 6.13 0.20 -7.78
N HIS A 490 5.31 -0.85 -8.01
CA HIS A 490 3.85 -0.73 -8.02
C HIS A 490 3.27 -0.91 -6.62
N HIS A 491 2.44 0.02 -6.20
CA HIS A 491 1.77 0.00 -4.89
C HIS A 491 0.38 -0.64 -4.93
N TYR A 492 -0.18 -0.83 -6.14
CA TYR A 492 -1.55 -1.32 -6.35
C TYR A 492 -1.59 -2.44 -7.38
N THR A 493 -2.71 -3.17 -7.41
CA THR A 493 -3.00 -4.13 -8.48
C THR A 493 -3.21 -3.42 -9.81
N VAL A 494 -3.02 -4.14 -10.94
CA VAL A 494 -3.10 -3.56 -12.29
C VAL A 494 -4.48 -2.95 -12.56
N ASP A 495 -5.55 -3.63 -12.17
CA ASP A 495 -6.92 -3.12 -12.33
C ASP A 495 -7.17 -1.83 -11.54
N GLU A 496 -6.71 -1.76 -10.29
CA GLU A 496 -6.81 -0.55 -9.47
C GLU A 496 -5.96 0.59 -10.05
N HIS A 497 -4.75 0.30 -10.55
CA HIS A 497 -3.89 1.27 -11.20
C HIS A 497 -4.58 1.88 -12.45
N LEU A 498 -5.16 1.05 -13.33
CA LEU A 498 -5.91 1.53 -14.50
C LEU A 498 -7.07 2.47 -14.13
N VAL A 499 -7.84 2.08 -13.10
CA VAL A 499 -8.96 2.92 -12.60
C VAL A 499 -8.46 4.24 -12.01
N ARG A 500 -7.35 4.20 -11.25
CA ARG A 500 -6.72 5.40 -10.68
C ARG A 500 -6.14 6.33 -11.74
N THR A 501 -5.56 5.78 -12.82
CA THR A 501 -5.04 6.59 -13.95
C THR A 501 -6.15 7.40 -14.61
N VAL A 502 -7.34 6.80 -14.77
CA VAL A 502 -8.54 7.54 -15.24
C VAL A 502 -8.94 8.64 -14.24
N GLY A 503 -8.91 8.34 -12.94
CA GLY A 503 -9.17 9.31 -11.87
C GLY A 503 -8.20 10.49 -11.88
N MET A 504 -6.90 10.23 -12.06
CA MET A 504 -5.88 11.28 -12.13
C MET A 504 -6.09 12.22 -13.35
N LEU A 505 -6.49 11.68 -14.51
CA LEU A 505 -6.86 12.51 -15.66
C LEU A 505 -8.06 13.39 -15.36
N THR A 506 -9.08 12.84 -14.69
CA THR A 506 -10.27 13.60 -14.28
C THR A 506 -9.92 14.72 -13.30
N ASP A 507 -9.04 14.45 -12.35
CA ASP A 507 -8.57 15.46 -11.38
C ASP A 507 -7.79 16.60 -12.06
N ILE A 508 -6.91 16.26 -13.03
CA ILE A 508 -6.21 17.25 -13.86
C ILE A 508 -7.22 18.10 -14.66
N GLU A 509 -8.22 17.48 -15.28
CA GLU A 509 -9.23 18.15 -16.11
C GLU A 509 -10.11 19.12 -15.32
N HIS A 510 -10.50 18.76 -14.11
CA HIS A 510 -11.29 19.61 -13.21
C HIS A 510 -10.46 20.62 -12.41
N GLY A 511 -9.14 20.65 -12.59
CA GLY A 511 -8.23 21.60 -11.95
C GLY A 511 -7.88 21.29 -10.50
N GLY A 512 -8.25 20.12 -9.97
CA GLY A 512 -7.86 19.69 -8.61
C GLY A 512 -6.35 19.58 -8.41
N ALA A 513 -5.62 19.29 -9.48
CA ALA A 513 -4.16 19.20 -9.49
C ALA A 513 -3.45 20.49 -10.00
N SER A 514 -4.13 21.61 -10.17
CA SER A 514 -3.58 22.82 -10.82
C SER A 514 -2.33 23.40 -10.16
N SER A 515 -2.23 23.32 -8.83
CA SER A 515 -1.06 23.82 -8.08
C SER A 515 0.20 22.95 -8.32
N GLU A 516 0.04 21.65 -8.54
CA GLU A 516 1.14 20.71 -8.72
C GLU A 516 1.46 20.45 -10.20
N LEU A 517 0.43 20.55 -11.07
CA LEU A 517 0.48 20.21 -12.49
C LEU A 517 -0.07 21.34 -13.37
N PRO A 518 0.45 22.58 -13.29
CA PRO A 518 -0.10 23.73 -14.03
C PRO A 518 -0.11 23.49 -15.54
N LEU A 519 0.98 22.99 -16.12
CA LEU A 519 1.08 22.70 -17.56
C LEU A 519 0.05 21.65 -18.00
N SER A 520 -0.09 20.55 -17.28
CA SER A 520 -1.06 19.50 -17.63
C SER A 520 -2.51 20.01 -17.55
N THR A 521 -2.82 20.83 -16.55
CA THR A 521 -4.14 21.49 -16.37
C THR A 521 -4.46 22.48 -17.50
N GLU A 522 -3.45 23.12 -18.06
CA GLU A 522 -3.61 23.98 -19.23
C GLU A 522 -3.79 23.17 -20.51
N ILE A 523 -2.91 22.20 -20.74
CA ILE A 523 -2.88 21.38 -21.96
C ILE A 523 -4.17 20.60 -22.14
N ILE A 524 -4.72 20.01 -21.08
CA ILE A 524 -5.92 19.16 -21.18
C ILE A 524 -7.12 19.92 -21.75
N LYS A 525 -7.20 21.22 -21.54
CA LYS A 525 -8.26 22.09 -22.09
C LYS A 525 -8.14 22.29 -23.60
N SER A 526 -6.96 22.07 -24.18
CA SER A 526 -6.63 22.33 -25.58
C SER A 526 -6.60 21.08 -26.47
N ILE A 527 -6.69 19.86 -25.88
CA ILE A 527 -6.64 18.61 -26.65
C ILE A 527 -7.93 18.36 -27.44
N LYS A 528 -7.79 17.75 -28.61
CA LYS A 528 -8.92 17.40 -29.50
C LYS A 528 -9.38 15.95 -29.30
N ASN A 529 -8.48 15.06 -28.95
CA ASN A 529 -8.72 13.60 -28.84
C ASN A 529 -8.95 13.13 -27.42
N ARG A 530 -9.82 13.85 -26.65
CA ARG A 530 -10.13 13.55 -25.25
C ARG A 530 -10.58 12.11 -25.04
N ARG A 531 -11.48 11.59 -25.89
CA ARG A 531 -11.98 10.21 -25.83
C ARG A 531 -10.89 9.17 -25.98
N ALA A 532 -9.97 9.38 -26.94
CA ALA A 532 -8.81 8.51 -27.16
C ALA A 532 -7.87 8.48 -25.95
N LEU A 533 -7.65 9.64 -25.26
CA LEU A 533 -6.83 9.73 -24.07
C LEU A 533 -7.42 8.90 -22.91
N TYR A 534 -8.69 9.04 -22.61
CA TYR A 534 -9.34 8.29 -21.52
C TYR A 534 -9.40 6.78 -21.79
N VAL A 535 -9.65 6.38 -23.06
CA VAL A 535 -9.59 4.97 -23.45
C VAL A 535 -8.16 4.44 -23.35
N ALA A 536 -7.15 5.23 -23.74
CA ALA A 536 -5.75 4.84 -23.56
C ALA A 536 -5.39 4.69 -22.08
N ALA A 537 -5.80 5.61 -21.22
CA ALA A 537 -5.58 5.52 -19.76
C ALA A 537 -6.22 4.25 -19.16
N PHE A 538 -7.42 3.88 -19.61
CA PHE A 538 -8.12 2.68 -19.18
C PHE A 538 -7.47 1.37 -19.67
N LEU A 539 -6.72 1.39 -20.78
CA LEU A 539 -6.21 0.19 -21.45
C LEU A 539 -4.67 0.07 -21.49
N HIS A 540 -3.89 1.09 -21.04
CA HIS A 540 -2.43 1.12 -21.31
C HIS A 540 -1.69 -0.10 -20.77
N ASP A 541 -2.12 -0.62 -19.63
CA ASP A 541 -1.53 -1.75 -18.92
C ASP A 541 -2.33 -3.06 -19.05
N ILE A 542 -3.35 -3.10 -19.90
CA ILE A 542 -4.25 -4.24 -20.06
C ILE A 542 -3.56 -5.52 -20.52
N GLY A 543 -2.39 -5.41 -21.16
CA GLY A 543 -1.59 -6.51 -21.66
C GLY A 543 -0.65 -7.13 -20.62
N LYS A 544 -0.57 -6.63 -19.39
CA LYS A 544 0.32 -7.16 -18.35
C LYS A 544 0.00 -8.63 -18.02
N GLY A 545 1.04 -9.35 -17.59
CA GLY A 545 0.93 -10.79 -17.28
C GLY A 545 0.94 -11.73 -18.49
N GLN A 546 1.20 -11.24 -19.70
CA GLN A 546 1.35 -12.02 -20.91
C GLN A 546 2.82 -12.09 -21.36
N ARG A 547 3.14 -12.97 -22.31
CA ARG A 547 4.55 -13.21 -22.74
C ARG A 547 5.13 -12.09 -23.60
N GLU A 548 4.29 -11.47 -24.43
CA GLU A 548 4.66 -10.37 -25.31
C GLU A 548 4.64 -9.04 -24.53
N LYS A 549 5.33 -8.02 -25.00
CA LYS A 549 5.34 -6.69 -24.39
C LYS A 549 3.91 -6.16 -24.20
N HIS A 550 3.55 -5.78 -22.98
CA HIS A 550 2.19 -5.36 -22.62
C HIS A 550 1.68 -4.17 -23.45
N SER A 551 2.57 -3.23 -23.83
CA SER A 551 2.22 -2.08 -24.65
C SER A 551 1.76 -2.49 -26.07
N ILE A 552 2.41 -3.50 -26.69
CA ILE A 552 2.02 -4.04 -28.00
C ILE A 552 0.67 -4.76 -27.91
N ILE A 553 0.49 -5.58 -26.88
CA ILE A 553 -0.78 -6.28 -26.63
C ILE A 553 -1.89 -5.26 -26.39
N GLY A 554 -1.63 -4.27 -25.53
CA GLY A 554 -2.59 -3.20 -25.20
C GLY A 554 -3.03 -2.41 -26.43
N ALA A 555 -2.10 -2.05 -27.32
CA ALA A 555 -2.41 -1.39 -28.60
C ALA A 555 -3.30 -2.26 -29.51
N ARG A 556 -3.04 -3.57 -29.56
CA ARG A 556 -3.89 -4.53 -30.29
C ARG A 556 -5.30 -4.62 -29.69
N VAL A 557 -5.40 -4.64 -28.36
CA VAL A 557 -6.67 -4.61 -27.63
C VAL A 557 -7.43 -3.32 -27.92
N ALA A 558 -6.76 -2.16 -27.92
CA ALA A 558 -7.39 -0.88 -28.24
C ALA A 558 -7.97 -0.85 -29.67
N ARG A 559 -7.24 -1.39 -30.67
CA ARG A 559 -7.75 -1.51 -32.05
C ARG A 559 -8.99 -2.41 -32.15
N LYS A 560 -9.06 -3.45 -31.30
CA LYS A 560 -10.24 -4.34 -31.20
C LYS A 560 -11.43 -3.66 -30.54
N LEU A 561 -11.20 -2.96 -29.41
CA LEU A 561 -12.25 -2.40 -28.56
C LEU A 561 -12.68 -0.99 -29.00
N GLY A 562 -11.83 -0.19 -29.64
CA GLY A 562 -12.13 1.19 -30.03
C GLY A 562 -13.39 1.32 -30.86
N PRO A 563 -13.57 0.58 -31.99
CA PRO A 563 -14.81 0.59 -32.77
C PRO A 563 -16.03 0.16 -31.96
N ARG A 564 -15.87 -0.83 -31.07
CA ARG A 564 -16.93 -1.29 -30.15
C ARG A 564 -17.38 -0.19 -29.21
N PHE A 565 -16.45 0.59 -28.65
CA PHE A 565 -16.74 1.75 -27.80
C PHE A 565 -17.24 2.97 -28.59
N GLY A 566 -17.34 2.90 -29.90
CA GLY A 566 -17.81 4.00 -30.76
C GLY A 566 -16.75 5.06 -31.03
N LEU A 567 -15.45 4.71 -30.93
CA LEU A 567 -14.37 5.57 -31.42
C LEU A 567 -14.30 5.51 -32.94
N SER A 568 -13.97 6.65 -33.55
CA SER A 568 -13.61 6.70 -34.97
C SER A 568 -12.29 5.96 -35.22
N THR A 569 -11.97 5.65 -36.49
CA THR A 569 -10.68 5.03 -36.85
C THR A 569 -9.51 5.87 -36.40
N ALA A 570 -9.57 7.20 -36.53
CA ALA A 570 -8.52 8.13 -36.11
C ALA A 570 -8.34 8.13 -34.58
N GLU A 571 -9.42 8.15 -33.81
CA GLU A 571 -9.38 8.08 -32.35
C GLU A 571 -8.84 6.72 -31.89
N THR A 572 -9.25 5.63 -32.55
CA THR A 572 -8.78 4.27 -32.25
C THR A 572 -7.28 4.14 -32.45
N GLU A 573 -6.73 4.62 -33.59
CA GLU A 573 -5.30 4.58 -33.84
C GLU A 573 -4.52 5.53 -32.92
N THR A 574 -5.11 6.66 -32.54
CA THR A 574 -4.51 7.56 -31.55
C THR A 574 -4.42 6.87 -30.17
N ALA A 575 -5.48 6.22 -29.72
CA ALA A 575 -5.48 5.46 -28.46
C ALA A 575 -4.48 4.29 -28.51
N ALA A 576 -4.44 3.54 -29.59
CA ALA A 576 -3.50 2.44 -29.79
C ALA A 576 -2.04 2.92 -29.77
N TRP A 577 -1.74 4.02 -30.45
CA TRP A 577 -0.41 4.64 -30.43
C TRP A 577 -0.02 5.13 -29.03
N LEU A 578 -0.93 5.77 -28.30
CA LEU A 578 -0.69 6.21 -26.93
C LEU A 578 -0.33 5.03 -26.02
N ILE A 579 -1.07 3.92 -26.13
CA ILE A 579 -0.80 2.70 -25.35
C ILE A 579 0.55 2.09 -25.74
N GLU A 580 0.87 2.04 -27.03
CA GLU A 580 2.15 1.51 -27.48
C GLU A 580 3.33 2.34 -26.97
N GLN A 581 3.18 3.66 -26.90
CA GLN A 581 4.23 4.61 -26.57
C GLN A 581 4.15 5.17 -25.13
N HIS A 582 3.24 4.66 -24.25
CA HIS A 582 3.00 5.26 -22.94
C HIS A 582 4.26 5.35 -22.03
N LEU A 583 5.22 4.45 -22.18
CA LEU A 583 6.50 4.47 -21.47
C LEU A 583 7.56 5.35 -22.12
N THR A 584 7.37 5.76 -23.38
CA THR A 584 8.42 6.43 -24.16
C THR A 584 8.83 7.76 -23.54
N MET A 585 7.88 8.61 -23.20
CA MET A 585 8.18 9.93 -22.64
C MET A 585 8.87 9.82 -21.28
N SER A 586 8.42 8.91 -20.42
CA SER A 586 9.03 8.64 -19.11
C SER A 586 10.47 8.11 -19.28
N ASN A 587 10.70 7.19 -20.21
CA ASN A 587 12.02 6.64 -20.48
C ASN A 587 12.97 7.73 -20.99
N PHE A 588 12.56 8.55 -21.97
CA PHE A 588 13.39 9.64 -22.46
C PHE A 588 13.70 10.64 -21.37
N ALA A 589 12.72 11.07 -20.60
CA ALA A 589 12.90 12.06 -19.54
C ALA A 589 13.81 11.59 -18.40
N GLN A 590 13.79 10.30 -18.06
CA GLN A 590 14.52 9.78 -16.90
C GLN A 590 15.88 9.14 -17.24
N SER A 591 16.09 8.68 -18.49
CA SER A 591 17.32 7.98 -18.88
C SER A 591 18.11 8.67 -20.00
N ARG A 592 17.64 9.81 -20.50
CA ARG A 592 18.31 10.55 -21.56
C ARG A 592 18.65 11.97 -21.14
N GLU A 593 19.76 12.46 -21.70
CA GLU A 593 20.13 13.87 -21.57
C GLU A 593 19.18 14.74 -22.40
N ILE A 594 18.17 15.32 -21.74
CA ILE A 594 17.08 16.08 -22.38
C ILE A 594 17.52 17.43 -22.95
N THR A 595 18.76 17.84 -22.75
CA THR A 595 19.34 19.02 -23.39
C THR A 595 20.18 18.67 -24.61
N ASP A 596 20.48 17.39 -24.85
CA ASP A 596 21.16 16.91 -26.05
C ASP A 596 20.20 17.04 -27.25
N PRO A 597 20.56 17.81 -28.28
CA PRO A 597 19.74 18.00 -29.49
C PRO A 597 19.36 16.70 -30.18
N LYS A 598 20.19 15.67 -30.05
CA LYS A 598 19.88 14.34 -30.60
C LYS A 598 18.74 13.66 -29.84
N THR A 599 18.75 13.71 -28.52
CA THR A 599 17.65 13.18 -27.70
C THR A 599 16.31 13.79 -28.10
N ILE A 600 16.27 15.11 -28.29
CA ILE A 600 15.04 15.82 -28.66
C ILE A 600 14.58 15.45 -30.07
N ARG A 601 15.52 15.34 -31.04
CA ARG A 601 15.18 14.88 -32.40
C ARG A 601 14.61 13.46 -32.39
N ASP A 602 15.31 12.52 -31.75
CA ASP A 602 14.88 11.12 -31.66
C ASP A 602 13.47 10.99 -31.03
N PHE A 603 13.18 11.82 -30.00
CA PHE A 603 11.85 11.84 -29.37
C PHE A 603 10.79 12.49 -30.28
N ALA A 604 11.13 13.60 -30.95
CA ALA A 604 10.23 14.28 -31.89
C ALA A 604 9.85 13.37 -33.07
N ASP A 605 10.79 12.56 -33.57
CA ASP A 605 10.56 11.59 -34.66
C ASP A 605 9.57 10.49 -34.26
N ILE A 606 9.51 10.13 -32.98
CA ILE A 606 8.52 9.17 -32.46
C ILE A 606 7.15 9.84 -32.33
N VAL A 607 7.12 11.04 -31.77
CA VAL A 607 5.87 11.76 -31.41
C VAL A 607 5.16 12.32 -32.64
N GLN A 608 5.90 12.94 -33.56
CA GLN A 608 5.48 13.42 -34.89
C GLN A 608 4.46 14.58 -34.92
N SER A 609 3.73 14.87 -33.87
CA SER A 609 2.74 15.94 -33.89
C SER A 609 2.52 16.59 -32.51
N PRO A 610 2.13 17.89 -32.47
CA PRO A 610 1.83 18.58 -31.20
C PRO A 610 0.71 17.93 -30.42
N GLU A 611 -0.31 17.39 -31.06
CA GLU A 611 -1.45 16.73 -30.39
C GLU A 611 -0.99 15.44 -29.69
N ARG A 612 -0.18 14.59 -30.36
CA ARG A 612 0.38 13.39 -29.76
C ARG A 612 1.31 13.71 -28.59
N LEU A 613 2.09 14.78 -28.69
CA LEU A 613 2.96 15.25 -27.61
C LEU A 613 2.14 15.62 -26.36
N LYS A 614 1.05 16.39 -26.53
CA LYS A 614 0.14 16.77 -25.44
C LYS A 614 -0.51 15.55 -24.79
N LEU A 615 -1.06 14.65 -25.60
CA LEU A 615 -1.74 13.45 -25.13
C LEU A 615 -0.77 12.52 -24.39
N LEU A 616 0.46 12.36 -24.91
CA LEU A 616 1.47 11.50 -24.28
C LEU A 616 1.94 12.08 -22.94
N LEU A 617 2.14 13.40 -22.84
CA LEU A 617 2.45 14.06 -21.55
C LEU A 617 1.35 13.80 -20.52
N LEU A 618 0.08 14.03 -20.88
CA LEU A 618 -1.06 13.84 -19.98
C LEU A 618 -1.17 12.39 -19.49
N LEU A 619 -1.03 11.44 -20.40
CA LEU A 619 -1.07 10.01 -20.04
C LEU A 619 0.10 9.65 -19.13
N THR A 620 1.34 10.08 -19.46
CA THR A 620 2.54 9.79 -18.65
C THR A 620 2.45 10.36 -17.24
N VAL A 621 1.95 11.60 -17.09
CA VAL A 621 1.76 12.23 -15.77
C VAL A 621 0.70 11.48 -14.95
N ALA A 622 -0.43 11.14 -15.56
CA ALA A 622 -1.50 10.41 -14.88
C ALA A 622 -1.06 9.00 -14.48
N ASP A 623 -0.35 8.29 -15.34
CA ASP A 623 0.20 6.96 -15.10
C ASP A 623 1.17 6.97 -13.90
N ILE A 624 2.20 7.81 -13.92
CA ILE A 624 3.20 7.86 -12.83
C ILE A 624 2.53 8.23 -11.49
N ARG A 625 1.58 9.15 -11.47
CA ARG A 625 0.85 9.52 -10.25
C ARG A 625 -0.05 8.40 -9.72
N ALA A 626 -0.61 7.59 -10.61
CA ALA A 626 -1.48 6.48 -10.24
C ALA A 626 -0.73 5.29 -9.66
N VAL A 627 0.60 5.17 -9.85
CA VAL A 627 1.43 4.07 -9.31
C VAL A 627 1.39 4.00 -7.78
N GLY A 628 1.46 5.15 -7.11
CA GLY A 628 1.38 5.21 -5.66
C GLY A 628 2.10 6.40 -5.02
N PRO A 629 2.03 6.51 -3.69
CA PRO A 629 2.73 7.56 -2.94
C PRO A 629 4.25 7.51 -3.15
N GLY A 630 4.89 8.66 -3.26
CA GLY A 630 6.36 8.76 -3.38
C GLY A 630 6.93 8.47 -4.77
N VAL A 631 6.12 7.95 -5.72
CA VAL A 631 6.58 7.68 -7.09
C VAL A 631 6.67 8.95 -7.92
N TRP A 632 5.68 9.83 -7.79
CA TRP A 632 5.73 11.18 -8.37
C TRP A 632 6.49 12.14 -7.47
N ASN A 633 7.37 12.93 -8.04
CA ASN A 633 8.07 14.04 -7.36
C ASN A 633 8.24 15.23 -8.29
N GLY A 634 8.58 16.41 -7.73
CA GLY A 634 8.74 17.64 -8.48
C GLY A 634 9.81 17.56 -9.57
N TRP A 635 10.86 16.77 -9.35
CA TRP A 635 11.94 16.57 -10.32
C TRP A 635 11.47 15.81 -11.57
N LYS A 636 10.77 14.67 -11.40
CA LYS A 636 10.16 13.95 -12.55
C LYS A 636 9.23 14.87 -13.35
N GLY A 637 8.42 15.67 -12.63
CA GLY A 637 7.57 16.66 -13.26
C GLY A 637 8.36 17.69 -14.08
N GLN A 638 9.51 18.13 -13.57
CA GLN A 638 10.37 19.09 -14.29
C GLN A 638 10.99 18.44 -15.53
N LEU A 639 11.51 17.21 -15.45
CA LEU A 639 12.07 16.51 -16.61
C LEU A 639 11.04 16.35 -17.74
N LEU A 640 9.81 15.95 -17.40
CA LEU A 640 8.73 15.81 -18.36
C LEU A 640 8.34 17.15 -19.02
N ARG A 641 8.25 18.23 -18.22
CA ARG A 641 7.99 19.59 -18.74
C ARG A 641 9.10 20.06 -19.66
N THR A 642 10.36 19.85 -19.29
CA THR A 642 11.49 20.24 -20.11
C THR A 642 11.48 19.48 -21.44
N LEU A 643 11.31 18.16 -21.40
CA LEU A 643 11.21 17.34 -22.64
C LEU A 643 10.04 17.81 -23.53
N TYR A 644 8.89 18.12 -22.94
CA TYR A 644 7.75 18.68 -23.66
C TYR A 644 8.12 19.98 -24.39
N TYR A 645 8.64 20.95 -23.67
CA TYR A 645 8.93 22.28 -24.20
C TYR A 645 10.09 22.30 -25.21
N GLU A 646 11.10 21.41 -25.05
CA GLU A 646 12.17 21.28 -26.04
C GLU A 646 11.69 20.59 -27.34
N THR A 647 10.70 19.69 -27.23
CA THR A 647 10.17 18.94 -28.36
C THR A 647 9.08 19.69 -29.12
N GLU A 648 8.23 20.45 -28.42
CA GLU A 648 7.07 21.17 -29.02
C GLU A 648 7.44 22.02 -30.24
N PRO A 649 8.52 22.82 -30.24
CA PRO A 649 8.89 23.62 -31.42
C PRO A 649 9.23 22.77 -32.64
N LEU A 650 9.88 21.60 -32.46
CA LEU A 650 10.27 20.71 -33.55
C LEU A 650 9.03 20.11 -34.23
N VAL A 651 8.10 19.59 -33.44
CA VAL A 651 6.88 18.97 -33.99
C VAL A 651 5.87 19.99 -34.49
N ALA A 652 5.95 21.27 -34.07
CA ALA A 652 5.12 22.38 -34.53
C ALA A 652 5.68 23.11 -35.76
N GLY A 653 6.88 22.76 -36.25
CA GLY A 653 7.55 23.43 -37.38
C GLY A 653 8.10 24.83 -37.04
N GLY A 654 8.38 25.13 -35.75
CA GLY A 654 8.86 26.43 -35.29
C GLY A 654 10.37 26.51 -35.04
N HIS A 655 10.89 27.73 -34.78
CA HIS A 655 12.28 27.97 -34.44
C HIS A 655 12.55 27.67 -32.97
N THR A 656 13.32 26.61 -32.70
CA THR A 656 13.66 26.12 -31.35
C THR A 656 14.52 27.10 -30.54
N GLN A 657 15.46 27.78 -31.18
CA GLN A 657 16.46 28.57 -30.47
C GLN A 657 15.92 29.87 -29.86
N ALA A 658 15.00 30.56 -30.53
CA ALA A 658 14.35 31.76 -30.01
C ALA A 658 13.46 31.45 -28.79
N LYS A 659 12.67 30.38 -28.82
CA LYS A 659 11.82 29.95 -27.70
C LYS A 659 12.65 29.52 -26.49
N ARG A 660 13.80 28.86 -26.71
CA ARG A 660 14.71 28.42 -25.64
C ARG A 660 15.30 29.63 -24.89
N SER A 661 15.79 30.62 -25.62
CA SER A 661 16.29 31.89 -25.03
C SER A 661 15.22 32.65 -24.26
N GLN A 662 14.00 32.70 -24.78
CA GLN A 662 12.86 33.30 -24.11
C GLN A 662 12.54 32.59 -22.78
N ARG A 663 12.49 31.28 -22.72
CA ARG A 663 12.21 30.51 -21.50
C ARG A 663 13.30 30.68 -20.45
N ILE A 664 14.58 30.79 -20.88
CA ILE A 664 15.67 31.07 -19.94
C ILE A 664 15.48 32.47 -19.34
N ALA A 665 15.11 33.47 -20.15
CA ALA A 665 14.82 34.81 -19.66
C ALA A 665 13.63 34.84 -18.69
N GLU A 666 12.54 34.16 -19.04
CA GLU A 666 11.36 34.01 -18.16
C GLU A 666 11.71 33.36 -16.82
N ALA A 667 12.49 32.27 -16.80
CA ALA A 667 12.94 31.63 -15.55
C ALA A 667 13.83 32.56 -14.71
N GLN A 668 14.69 33.36 -15.34
CA GLN A 668 15.51 34.37 -14.66
C GLN A 668 14.68 35.51 -14.08
N GLU A 669 13.67 36.00 -14.82
CA GLU A 669 12.72 37.02 -14.35
C GLU A 669 11.87 36.50 -13.19
N GLU A 670 11.41 35.26 -13.27
CA GLU A 670 10.66 34.64 -12.18
C GLU A 670 11.52 34.50 -10.91
N LEU A 671 12.76 34.04 -11.02
CA LEU A 671 13.70 34.01 -9.89
C LEU A 671 13.91 35.39 -9.30
N GLN A 672 14.11 36.40 -10.15
CA GLN A 672 14.26 37.80 -9.73
C GLN A 672 13.03 38.30 -8.97
N SER A 673 11.83 37.95 -9.42
CA SER A 673 10.56 38.32 -8.75
C SER A 673 10.43 37.73 -7.34
N VAL A 674 11.03 36.56 -7.09
CA VAL A 674 11.03 35.89 -5.76
C VAL A 674 12.13 36.42 -4.86
N LEU A 675 13.28 36.80 -5.43
CA LEU A 675 14.45 37.29 -4.68
C LEU A 675 14.60 38.84 -4.71
N GLN A 676 13.48 39.55 -4.65
CA GLN A 676 13.44 41.05 -4.72
C GLN A 676 14.31 41.74 -3.66
N ASP A 677 14.52 41.10 -2.51
CA ASP A 677 15.33 41.63 -1.41
C ASP A 677 16.85 41.47 -1.63
N TRP A 678 17.30 40.86 -2.75
CA TRP A 678 18.72 40.68 -3.05
C TRP A 678 19.29 41.91 -3.75
N ALA A 679 20.56 42.22 -3.46
CA ALA A 679 21.27 43.23 -4.22
C ALA A 679 21.38 42.80 -5.69
N PRO A 680 21.13 43.67 -6.68
CA PRO A 680 21.18 43.32 -8.11
C PRO A 680 22.51 42.66 -8.54
N ALA A 681 23.62 43.04 -7.91
CA ALA A 681 24.92 42.48 -8.18
C ALA A 681 25.07 41.03 -7.70
N GLU A 682 24.48 40.68 -6.55
CA GLU A 682 24.49 39.30 -6.01
C GLU A 682 23.62 38.37 -6.90
N LEU A 683 22.43 38.86 -7.31
CA LEU A 683 21.55 38.09 -8.19
C LEU A 683 22.21 37.87 -9.57
N LYS A 684 22.78 38.92 -10.14
CA LYS A 684 23.54 38.82 -11.39
C LYS A 684 24.72 37.84 -11.27
N GLY A 685 25.46 37.88 -10.16
CA GLY A 685 26.53 36.93 -9.89
C GLY A 685 26.07 35.50 -9.90
N PHE A 686 24.89 35.21 -9.31
CA PHE A 686 24.30 33.85 -9.35
C PHE A 686 23.91 33.48 -10.80
N VAL A 687 23.26 34.36 -11.54
CA VAL A 687 22.82 34.13 -12.93
C VAL A 687 24.01 33.82 -13.84
N ASP A 688 25.08 34.63 -13.75
CA ASP A 688 26.27 34.50 -14.57
C ASP A 688 27.08 33.18 -14.31
N ARG A 689 26.92 32.60 -13.12
CA ARG A 689 27.54 31.30 -12.75
C ARG A 689 26.86 30.11 -13.42
N GLN A 690 25.63 30.26 -13.88
CA GLN A 690 24.88 29.11 -14.38
C GLN A 690 25.00 28.96 -15.90
N TYR A 691 25.07 27.70 -16.37
CA TYR A 691 24.92 27.41 -17.80
C TYR A 691 23.43 27.54 -18.22
N PRO A 692 23.14 27.78 -19.51
CA PRO A 692 21.77 27.91 -20.03
C PRO A 692 20.88 26.72 -19.66
N ASP A 693 21.44 25.51 -19.64
CA ASP A 693 20.72 24.26 -19.35
C ASP A 693 20.21 24.20 -17.91
N TYR A 694 20.89 24.84 -16.95
CA TYR A 694 20.46 24.96 -15.58
C TYR A 694 19.04 25.53 -15.46
N TRP A 695 18.74 26.61 -16.17
CA TRP A 695 17.47 27.34 -16.15
C TRP A 695 16.29 26.52 -16.69
N LEU A 696 16.57 25.59 -17.57
CA LEU A 696 15.57 24.72 -18.18
C LEU A 696 15.28 23.46 -17.35
N ARG A 697 16.26 22.99 -16.57
CA ARG A 697 16.19 21.74 -15.78
C ARG A 697 15.75 21.93 -14.33
N THR A 698 15.87 23.15 -13.80
CA THR A 698 15.67 23.44 -12.38
C THR A 698 14.43 24.32 -12.22
N ASP A 699 13.47 23.89 -11.41
CA ASP A 699 12.28 24.69 -11.10
C ASP A 699 12.65 25.89 -10.22
N THR A 700 11.81 26.95 -10.25
CA THR A 700 12.04 28.22 -9.56
C THR A 700 12.26 28.04 -8.06
N LYS A 701 11.52 27.13 -7.40
CA LYS A 701 11.70 26.83 -5.97
C LYS A 701 13.12 26.35 -5.68
N ARG A 702 13.62 25.43 -6.49
CA ARG A 702 14.98 24.86 -6.35
C ARG A 702 16.05 25.86 -6.77
N GLN A 703 15.79 26.71 -7.78
CA GLN A 703 16.67 27.83 -8.13
C GLN A 703 16.87 28.79 -6.97
N VAL A 704 15.82 29.12 -6.22
CA VAL A 704 15.87 29.96 -5.01
C VAL A 704 16.70 29.28 -3.91
N GLU A 705 16.56 28.00 -3.74
CA GLU A 705 17.32 27.20 -2.76
C GLU A 705 18.81 27.18 -3.11
N HIS A 706 19.14 26.90 -4.36
CA HIS A 706 20.51 26.94 -4.88
C HIS A 706 21.15 28.32 -4.73
N ALA A 707 20.40 29.37 -5.06
CA ALA A 707 20.86 30.74 -4.92
C ALA A 707 21.19 31.09 -3.46
N LYS A 708 20.33 30.72 -2.51
CA LYS A 708 20.54 30.95 -1.08
C LYS A 708 21.75 30.15 -0.56
N LEU A 709 21.92 28.91 -0.99
CA LEU A 709 23.02 28.05 -0.56
C LEU A 709 24.36 28.57 -1.08
N LEU A 710 24.44 28.91 -2.37
CA LEU A 710 25.63 29.50 -2.98
C LEU A 710 26.00 30.85 -2.34
N ARG A 711 25.01 31.73 -2.12
CA ARG A 711 25.20 33.00 -1.42
C ARG A 711 25.78 32.80 -0.02
N ARG A 712 25.28 31.81 0.73
CA ARG A 712 25.80 31.47 2.05
C ARG A 712 27.27 30.99 1.95
N ALA A 713 27.55 30.08 1.01
CA ALA A 713 28.90 29.59 0.77
C ALA A 713 29.88 30.73 0.47
N ASP A 714 29.49 31.66 -0.42
CA ASP A 714 30.32 32.80 -0.82
C ASP A 714 30.56 33.77 0.35
N ARG A 715 29.51 34.14 1.10
CA ARG A 715 29.62 35.08 2.23
C ARG A 715 30.41 34.52 3.39
N GLU A 716 30.33 33.24 3.66
CA GLU A 716 31.02 32.57 4.76
C GLU A 716 32.38 31.97 4.33
N GLY A 717 32.73 32.09 3.04
CA GLY A 717 33.98 31.52 2.50
C GLY A 717 34.07 30.00 2.62
N LEU A 718 32.96 29.28 2.48
CA LEU A 718 32.85 27.84 2.68
C LEU A 718 33.32 27.07 1.44
N HIS A 719 34.28 26.15 1.61
CA HIS A 719 34.62 25.15 0.58
C HIS A 719 33.57 24.04 0.42
N LEU A 720 32.71 23.86 1.40
CA LEU A 720 31.58 22.93 1.40
C LEU A 720 30.37 23.60 2.03
N ALA A 721 29.26 23.64 1.32
CA ALA A 721 27.97 24.02 1.88
C ALA A 721 26.93 22.92 1.58
N THR A 722 26.12 22.60 2.57
CA THR A 722 25.06 21.60 2.42
C THR A 722 23.75 22.11 2.95
N GLU A 723 22.64 21.71 2.32
CA GLU A 723 21.28 21.97 2.78
C GLU A 723 20.43 20.71 2.68
N THR A 724 19.60 20.49 3.69
CA THR A 724 18.71 19.31 3.76
C THR A 724 17.29 19.76 3.88
N LYS A 725 16.43 19.26 3.01
CA LYS A 725 14.97 19.44 3.05
C LYS A 725 14.29 18.09 3.00
N THR A 726 13.21 17.94 3.73
CA THR A 726 12.44 16.71 3.75
C THR A 726 10.97 16.99 3.46
N ASP A 727 10.33 16.06 2.78
CA ASP A 727 8.90 16.09 2.48
C ASP A 727 8.28 14.74 2.82
N ALA A 728 7.41 14.74 3.83
CA ALA A 728 6.73 13.54 4.29
C ALA A 728 5.75 12.98 3.25
N PHE A 729 5.16 13.85 2.41
CA PHE A 729 4.19 13.44 1.40
C PHE A 729 4.85 12.69 0.23
N THR A 730 6.00 13.17 -0.22
CA THR A 730 6.77 12.52 -1.29
C THR A 730 7.69 11.42 -0.79
N ALA A 731 7.80 11.22 0.52
CA ALA A 731 8.69 10.27 1.19
C ALA A 731 10.17 10.38 0.79
N VAL A 732 10.62 11.60 0.42
CA VAL A 732 11.97 11.89 -0.06
C VAL A 732 12.61 13.00 0.79
N THR A 733 13.93 12.92 0.94
CA THR A 733 14.77 13.96 1.55
C THR A 733 15.78 14.47 0.51
N ASP A 734 15.72 15.76 0.20
CA ASP A 734 16.64 16.42 -0.70
C ASP A 734 17.90 16.85 0.09
N LEU A 735 19.07 16.40 -0.35
CA LEU A 735 20.36 16.85 0.14
C LEU A 735 21.08 17.59 -0.99
N THR A 736 21.17 18.91 -0.90
CA THR A 736 21.94 19.74 -1.84
C THR A 736 23.34 20.01 -1.30
N VAL A 737 24.35 19.81 -2.15
CA VAL A 737 25.78 19.97 -1.82
C VAL A 737 26.43 20.90 -2.80
N VAL A 738 27.17 21.87 -2.28
CA VAL A 738 28.03 22.77 -3.06
C VAL A 738 29.48 22.58 -2.65
N ALA A 739 30.37 22.24 -3.59
CA ALA A 739 31.79 22.09 -3.35
C ALA A 739 32.61 22.32 -4.64
N PRO A 740 33.92 22.62 -4.58
CA PRO A 740 34.77 22.67 -5.77
C PRO A 740 34.73 21.34 -6.53
N ASN A 741 34.48 21.37 -7.83
CA ASN A 741 34.36 20.17 -8.64
C ASN A 741 35.73 19.50 -8.90
N HIS A 742 35.75 18.17 -8.86
CA HIS A 742 36.87 17.32 -9.28
C HIS A 742 36.43 15.93 -9.69
N PRO A 743 37.21 15.15 -10.48
CA PRO A 743 36.74 13.90 -11.11
C PRO A 743 36.14 12.82 -10.17
N ARG A 744 36.47 12.87 -8.87
CA ARG A 744 35.95 11.90 -7.89
C ARG A 744 34.89 12.47 -6.95
N ILE A 745 34.41 13.70 -7.19
CA ILE A 745 33.53 14.38 -6.23
C ILE A 745 32.18 13.62 -6.09
N LEU A 746 31.61 13.15 -7.18
CA LEU A 746 30.37 12.40 -7.19
C LEU A 746 30.49 11.08 -6.41
N SER A 747 31.58 10.34 -6.58
CA SER A 747 31.83 9.11 -5.81
C SER A 747 31.98 9.39 -4.32
N LEU A 748 32.61 10.51 -3.94
CA LEU A 748 32.75 10.93 -2.54
C LEU A 748 31.37 11.23 -1.91
N PHE A 749 30.51 11.98 -2.60
CA PHE A 749 29.18 12.31 -2.12
C PHE A 749 28.29 11.07 -2.02
N ALA A 750 28.26 10.22 -3.05
CA ALA A 750 27.52 8.97 -3.04
C ALA A 750 27.99 8.03 -1.92
N GLY A 751 29.31 7.97 -1.70
CA GLY A 751 29.89 7.16 -0.63
C GLY A 751 29.58 7.70 0.77
N ALA A 752 29.53 9.01 0.98
CA ALA A 752 29.11 9.61 2.24
C ALA A 752 27.63 9.29 2.56
N CYS A 753 26.74 9.37 1.56
CA CYS A 753 25.35 8.93 1.69
C CYS A 753 25.28 7.46 2.09
N ALA A 754 26.02 6.59 1.41
CA ALA A 754 26.09 5.16 1.72
C ALA A 754 26.62 4.91 3.13
N ALA A 755 27.70 5.59 3.56
CA ALA A 755 28.26 5.49 4.91
C ALA A 755 27.27 5.95 5.99
N ALA A 756 26.36 6.86 5.68
CA ALA A 756 25.26 7.26 6.56
C ALA A 756 24.02 6.32 6.49
N GLY A 757 24.06 5.25 5.69
CA GLY A 757 22.93 4.36 5.46
C GLY A 757 21.80 5.00 4.67
N ALA A 758 22.09 6.04 3.87
CA ALA A 758 21.13 6.69 3.01
C ALA A 758 21.14 6.03 1.63
N ASN A 759 19.96 5.60 1.16
CA ASN A 759 19.78 5.12 -0.19
C ASN A 759 19.40 6.28 -1.12
N ILE A 760 20.16 6.43 -2.23
CA ILE A 760 19.95 7.47 -3.23
C ILE A 760 18.91 6.98 -4.22
N ALA A 761 17.74 7.62 -4.25
CA ALA A 761 16.65 7.32 -5.19
C ALA A 761 16.82 8.07 -6.52
N GLY A 762 17.60 9.15 -6.52
CA GLY A 762 17.91 9.95 -7.70
C GLY A 762 18.95 11.01 -7.39
N ALA A 763 19.57 11.58 -8.43
CA ALA A 763 20.51 12.66 -8.27
C ALA A 763 20.46 13.64 -9.45
N GLN A 764 20.56 14.93 -9.17
CA GLN A 764 20.76 15.98 -10.15
C GLN A 764 22.19 16.53 -10.01
N ILE A 765 22.98 16.31 -11.05
CA ILE A 765 24.41 16.69 -11.07
C ILE A 765 24.55 17.95 -11.94
N ILE A 766 25.06 19.01 -11.35
CA ILE A 766 25.24 20.30 -12.02
C ILE A 766 26.66 20.81 -11.73
N THR A 767 27.35 21.24 -12.77
CA THR A 767 28.61 21.98 -12.62
C THR A 767 28.37 23.43 -13.01
N THR A 768 28.78 24.36 -12.16
CA THR A 768 28.71 25.80 -12.45
C THR A 768 29.89 26.25 -13.35
N ARG A 769 29.78 27.42 -14.01
CA ARG A 769 30.82 27.97 -14.89
C ARG A 769 32.14 28.26 -14.17
N ASP A 770 32.08 28.58 -12.91
CA ASP A 770 33.23 28.84 -12.04
C ASP A 770 33.77 27.56 -11.37
N GLY A 771 33.33 26.38 -11.81
CA GLY A 771 33.95 25.12 -11.44
C GLY A 771 33.50 24.53 -10.10
N PHE A 772 32.30 24.85 -9.62
CA PHE A 772 31.69 24.18 -8.46
C PHE A 772 30.72 23.08 -8.90
N ALA A 773 30.69 22.00 -8.16
CA ALA A 773 29.61 21.01 -8.17
C ALA A 773 28.46 21.57 -7.32
N LEU A 774 27.26 21.59 -7.90
CA LEU A 774 26.00 21.94 -7.25
C LEU A 774 25.04 20.75 -7.40
N ASP A 775 25.26 19.72 -6.56
CA ASP A 775 24.59 18.45 -6.71
C ASP A 775 23.43 18.31 -5.71
N THR A 776 22.29 17.81 -6.16
CA THR A 776 21.14 17.49 -5.31
C THR A 776 20.84 16.00 -5.35
N PHE A 777 20.95 15.35 -4.20
CA PHE A 777 20.62 13.93 -4.02
C PHE A 777 19.25 13.77 -3.41
N LEU A 778 18.42 12.94 -4.03
CA LEU A 778 17.11 12.53 -3.55
C LEU A 778 17.30 11.25 -2.72
N LEU A 779 17.17 11.34 -1.41
CA LEU A 779 17.37 10.24 -0.48
C LEU A 779 16.03 9.65 -0.05
N ASN A 780 15.92 8.33 -0.01
CA ASN A 780 14.77 7.68 0.60
C ASN A 780 14.72 8.01 2.10
N ARG A 781 13.54 8.39 2.60
CA ARG A 781 13.36 8.68 4.03
C ARG A 781 13.67 7.43 4.87
N GLY A 782 14.45 7.61 5.93
CA GLY A 782 14.79 6.58 6.91
C GLY A 782 13.97 6.71 8.20
N PHE A 783 13.42 7.90 8.50
CA PHE A 783 12.68 8.20 9.71
C PHE A 783 11.30 8.79 9.38
N GLN A 784 10.32 8.57 10.25
CA GLN A 784 8.99 9.17 10.10
C GLN A 784 8.98 10.64 10.51
N ASP A 785 9.80 11.00 11.50
CA ASP A 785 9.92 12.36 12.01
C ASP A 785 10.83 13.22 11.12
N ASP A 786 10.38 14.43 10.75
CA ASP A 786 11.13 15.34 9.88
C ASP A 786 12.41 15.87 10.54
N ALA A 787 12.40 16.07 11.86
CA ALA A 787 13.58 16.54 12.59
C ALA A 787 14.68 15.47 12.60
N ASP A 788 14.35 14.19 12.65
CA ASP A 788 15.30 13.07 12.56
C ASP A 788 15.90 12.98 11.15
N GLU A 789 15.10 13.19 10.10
CA GLU A 789 15.59 13.24 8.72
C GLU A 789 16.53 14.43 8.48
N ILE A 790 16.21 15.61 8.97
CA ILE A 790 17.08 16.78 8.89
C ILE A 790 18.39 16.52 9.65
N ARG A 791 18.35 15.91 10.83
CA ARG A 791 19.56 15.52 11.58
C ARG A 791 20.42 14.51 10.79
N ARG A 792 19.77 13.56 10.10
CA ARG A 792 20.44 12.61 9.22
C ARG A 792 21.16 13.33 8.06
N GLY A 793 20.48 14.26 7.38
CA GLY A 793 21.07 15.06 6.30
C GLY A 793 22.26 15.89 6.77
N LYS A 794 22.18 16.53 7.93
CA LYS A 794 23.31 17.25 8.54
C LYS A 794 24.51 16.34 8.81
N ARG A 795 24.29 15.14 9.35
CA ARG A 795 25.37 14.15 9.55
C ARG A 795 26.05 13.72 8.25
N ILE A 796 25.29 13.61 7.15
CA ILE A 796 25.84 13.32 5.83
C ILE A 796 26.72 14.50 5.38
N GLY A 797 26.26 15.74 5.53
CA GLY A 797 27.03 16.94 5.21
C GLY A 797 28.35 17.02 6.00
N GLU A 798 28.30 16.75 7.31
CA GLU A 798 29.50 16.67 8.16
C GLU A 798 30.45 15.55 7.71
N MET A 799 29.92 14.40 7.30
CA MET A 799 30.71 13.28 6.78
C MET A 799 31.40 13.65 5.47
N ILE A 800 30.69 14.32 4.55
CA ILE A 800 31.30 14.86 3.31
C ILE A 800 32.49 15.78 3.67
N GLY A 801 32.30 16.69 4.63
CA GLY A 801 33.36 17.60 5.08
C GLY A 801 34.59 16.87 5.63
N ARG A 802 34.41 15.85 6.45
CA ARG A 802 35.49 15.02 6.99
C ARG A 802 36.24 14.24 5.90
N LEU A 803 35.50 13.71 4.92
CA LEU A 803 36.09 13.00 3.77
C LEU A 803 36.88 13.95 2.88
N MET A 804 36.39 15.15 2.60
CA MET A 804 37.08 16.15 1.80
C MET A 804 38.36 16.64 2.48
N ARG A 805 38.42 16.71 3.80
CA ARG A 805 39.63 17.07 4.57
C ARG A 805 40.56 15.87 4.80
N GLY A 806 40.21 14.67 4.33
CA GLY A 806 41.03 13.46 4.52
C GLY A 806 41.09 12.94 5.97
N GLU A 807 40.17 13.35 6.84
CA GLU A 807 40.10 12.93 8.25
C GLU A 807 39.66 11.47 8.42
N VAL A 808 38.94 10.95 7.42
CA VAL A 808 38.41 9.57 7.42
C VAL A 808 38.54 8.94 6.05
N TRP A 809 38.68 7.63 6.00
CA TRP A 809 38.71 6.86 4.77
C TRP A 809 37.36 6.22 4.52
N LEU A 810 36.76 6.48 3.35
CA LEU A 810 35.45 6.01 3.00
C LEU A 810 35.34 4.47 3.00
N LYS A 811 36.41 3.79 2.57
CA LYS A 811 36.47 2.33 2.52
C LYS A 811 36.27 1.69 3.90
N ASP A 812 36.83 2.30 4.94
CA ASP A 812 36.72 1.79 6.33
C ASP A 812 35.31 2.01 6.88
N LEU A 813 34.65 3.12 6.50
CA LEU A 813 33.29 3.43 6.91
C LEU A 813 32.25 2.49 6.27
N LEU A 814 32.49 2.02 5.06
CA LEU A 814 31.58 1.13 4.33
C LEU A 814 31.76 -0.35 4.74
N ALA A 815 32.95 -0.76 5.15
CA ALA A 815 33.28 -2.15 5.49
C ALA A 815 32.42 -2.76 6.63
N SER A 816 31.84 -1.93 7.50
CA SER A 816 31.06 -2.35 8.67
C SER A 816 29.55 -2.42 8.44
N ARG A 817 29.06 -2.16 7.22
CA ARG A 817 27.60 -2.04 6.97
C ARG A 817 27.06 -3.13 6.05
N PRO A 818 25.84 -3.64 6.32
CA PRO A 818 25.17 -4.54 5.38
C PRO A 818 24.85 -3.81 4.07
N SER A 819 25.24 -4.42 2.96
CA SER A 819 25.16 -3.80 1.63
C SER A 819 23.75 -3.83 1.02
N VAL A 820 22.91 -4.79 1.38
CA VAL A 820 21.58 -5.00 0.78
C VAL A 820 20.49 -4.97 1.83
N ALA A 821 19.41 -4.21 1.61
CA ALA A 821 18.23 -4.25 2.45
C ALA A 821 17.53 -5.61 2.29
N ARG A 822 17.12 -6.24 3.39
CA ARG A 822 16.43 -7.56 3.37
C ARG A 822 15.27 -7.60 2.38
N ARG A 823 14.50 -6.51 2.31
CA ARG A 823 13.33 -6.38 1.42
C ARG A 823 13.70 -6.51 -0.07
N VAL A 824 14.86 -6.02 -0.48
CA VAL A 824 15.36 -6.09 -1.86
C VAL A 824 15.89 -7.48 -2.20
N MET A 825 16.31 -8.27 -1.20
CA MET A 825 16.80 -9.64 -1.40
C MET A 825 15.74 -10.61 -1.92
N ALA A 826 14.46 -10.29 -1.75
CA ALA A 826 13.36 -11.10 -2.28
C ALA A 826 13.28 -11.08 -3.83
N PHE A 827 14.02 -10.19 -4.48
CA PHE A 827 13.94 -10.02 -5.93
C PHE A 827 15.23 -10.44 -6.63
N THR A 828 15.08 -11.06 -7.80
CA THR A 828 16.19 -11.34 -8.72
C THR A 828 16.16 -10.28 -9.82
N VAL A 829 17.25 -9.52 -9.94
CA VAL A 829 17.44 -8.53 -11.00
C VAL A 829 18.67 -8.95 -11.79
N GLU A 830 18.50 -9.22 -13.09
CA GLU A 830 19.61 -9.55 -13.97
C GLU A 830 20.46 -8.29 -14.20
N PRO A 831 21.79 -8.40 -14.00
CA PRO A 831 22.71 -7.31 -14.31
C PRO A 831 22.76 -7.02 -15.81
N GLU A 832 22.73 -5.76 -16.19
CA GLU A 832 22.82 -5.34 -17.58
C GLU A 832 23.69 -4.08 -17.69
N VAL A 833 24.63 -4.08 -18.65
CA VAL A 833 25.48 -2.92 -18.97
C VAL A 833 25.47 -2.69 -20.48
N ILE A 834 24.92 -1.54 -20.89
CA ILE A 834 24.83 -1.13 -22.30
C ILE A 834 25.74 0.07 -22.53
N ILE A 835 26.66 -0.04 -23.50
CA ILE A 835 27.51 1.08 -23.92
C ILE A 835 27.09 1.47 -25.33
N ASN A 836 26.65 2.72 -25.51
CA ASN A 836 26.08 3.19 -26.76
C ASN A 836 26.62 4.57 -27.17
N ASN A 837 27.24 4.63 -28.35
CA ASN A 837 27.75 5.86 -28.94
C ASN A 837 26.75 6.57 -29.86
N ALA A 838 25.63 5.93 -30.17
CA ALA A 838 24.62 6.48 -31.09
C ALA A 838 23.58 7.36 -30.34
N LEU A 839 23.54 7.37 -29.00
CA LEU A 839 22.52 8.07 -28.24
C LEU A 839 22.84 9.55 -27.98
N SER A 840 24.09 9.97 -28.18
CA SER A 840 24.54 11.36 -28.10
C SER A 840 25.57 11.63 -29.19
N ASP A 841 25.63 12.86 -29.70
CA ASP A 841 26.65 13.27 -30.66
C ASP A 841 28.01 13.52 -29.97
N GLN A 842 28.03 13.87 -28.67
CA GLN A 842 29.21 14.31 -27.92
C GLN A 842 29.75 13.26 -26.94
N PHE A 843 28.87 12.44 -26.34
CA PHE A 843 29.22 11.55 -25.25
C PHE A 843 29.06 10.07 -25.58
N THR A 844 29.82 9.22 -24.92
CA THR A 844 29.52 7.81 -24.79
C THR A 844 28.50 7.64 -23.68
N VAL A 845 27.37 6.98 -23.96
CA VAL A 845 26.31 6.71 -22.99
C VAL A 845 26.51 5.31 -22.42
N ILE A 846 26.63 5.19 -21.10
CA ILE A 846 26.72 3.92 -20.37
C ILE A 846 25.49 3.78 -19.51
N GLU A 847 24.61 2.84 -19.86
CA GLU A 847 23.45 2.46 -19.07
C GLU A 847 23.78 1.22 -18.24
N VAL A 848 23.55 1.30 -16.93
CA VAL A 848 23.83 0.24 -15.96
C VAL A 848 22.53 -0.09 -15.26
N ALA A 849 22.09 -1.34 -15.32
CA ALA A 849 20.90 -1.79 -14.61
C ALA A 849 21.22 -3.00 -13.72
N GLY A 850 20.75 -2.97 -12.47
CA GLY A 850 21.02 -4.04 -11.52
C GLY A 850 20.16 -3.95 -10.27
N ARG A 851 20.38 -4.87 -9.33
CA ARG A 851 19.70 -4.84 -8.02
C ARG A 851 20.18 -3.63 -7.22
N ASP A 852 19.19 -2.84 -6.71
CA ASP A 852 19.50 -1.69 -5.86
C ASP A 852 20.11 -2.11 -4.51
N ARG A 853 21.11 -1.36 -4.07
CA ARG A 853 21.75 -1.52 -2.75
C ARG A 853 22.43 -0.24 -2.30
N THR A 854 22.55 -0.10 -1.01
CA THR A 854 23.31 1.00 -0.42
C THR A 854 24.77 0.95 -0.90
N GLY A 855 25.25 2.05 -1.47
CA GLY A 855 26.61 2.18 -2.00
C GLY A 855 26.79 1.76 -3.46
N LEU A 856 25.74 1.30 -4.17
CA LEU A 856 25.88 0.93 -5.59
C LEU A 856 26.41 2.10 -6.43
N LEU A 857 25.82 3.28 -6.29
CA LEU A 857 26.27 4.48 -7.03
C LEU A 857 27.74 4.83 -6.71
N TYR A 858 28.17 4.66 -5.47
CA TYR A 858 29.58 4.84 -5.09
C TYR A 858 30.50 3.88 -5.85
N ASP A 859 30.16 2.59 -5.86
CA ASP A 859 30.99 1.58 -6.53
C ASP A 859 31.04 1.82 -8.03
N LEU A 860 29.90 2.15 -8.67
CA LEU A 860 29.83 2.48 -10.09
C LEU A 860 30.68 3.71 -10.45
N THR A 861 30.49 4.82 -9.74
CA THR A 861 31.20 6.08 -10.03
C THR A 861 32.69 5.98 -9.71
N THR A 862 33.07 5.22 -8.70
CA THR A 862 34.49 4.94 -8.40
C THR A 862 35.12 4.12 -9.52
N THR A 863 34.42 3.08 -9.99
CA THR A 863 34.91 2.22 -11.09
C THR A 863 35.07 3.01 -12.39
N LEU A 864 34.10 3.89 -12.71
CA LEU A 864 34.22 4.77 -13.89
C LEU A 864 35.43 5.70 -13.79
N SER A 865 35.64 6.29 -12.61
CA SER A 865 36.82 7.14 -12.36
C SER A 865 38.15 6.36 -12.45
N ASP A 866 38.22 5.13 -11.92
CA ASP A 866 39.38 4.25 -11.99
C ASP A 866 39.70 3.77 -13.43
N LEU A 867 38.69 3.78 -14.31
CA LEU A 867 38.82 3.52 -15.74
C LEU A 867 39.18 4.79 -16.56
N PHE A 868 39.49 5.88 -15.88
CA PHE A 868 39.85 7.18 -16.47
C PHE A 868 38.76 7.73 -17.37
N LEU A 869 37.49 7.65 -16.88
CA LEU A 869 36.34 8.25 -17.52
C LEU A 869 35.92 9.52 -16.76
N ASP A 870 35.63 10.57 -17.53
CA ASP A 870 35.04 11.80 -17.00
C ASP A 870 33.52 11.75 -17.14
N ILE A 871 32.79 11.95 -16.02
CA ILE A 871 31.33 11.93 -15.96
C ILE A 871 30.83 13.35 -16.10
N THR A 872 30.27 13.69 -17.25
CA THR A 872 29.71 15.02 -17.53
C THR A 872 28.29 15.18 -16.99
N SER A 873 27.44 14.16 -17.14
CA SER A 873 26.12 14.10 -16.51
C SER A 873 25.76 12.65 -16.16
N ALA A 874 24.85 12.52 -15.19
CA ALA A 874 24.36 11.22 -14.78
C ALA A 874 22.85 11.30 -14.47
N HIS A 875 22.10 10.30 -14.90
CA HIS A 875 20.70 10.10 -14.57
C HIS A 875 20.58 8.87 -13.66
N ILE A 876 20.35 9.12 -12.39
CA ILE A 876 20.25 8.08 -11.35
C ILE A 876 18.79 7.87 -11.02
N THR A 877 18.31 6.65 -11.20
CA THR A 877 16.89 6.34 -10.99
C THR A 877 16.72 4.94 -10.40
N THR A 878 16.00 4.84 -9.29
CA THR A 878 15.63 3.56 -8.69
C THR A 878 14.15 3.27 -8.93
N PHE A 879 13.87 2.13 -9.53
CA PHE A 879 12.52 1.58 -9.75
C PHE A 879 12.29 0.41 -8.80
N GLY A 880 11.91 0.71 -7.56
CA GLY A 880 11.71 -0.31 -6.53
C GLY A 880 12.99 -1.04 -6.16
N GLU A 881 13.14 -2.30 -6.59
CA GLU A 881 14.32 -3.15 -6.38
C GLU A 881 15.41 -3.00 -7.45
N LYS A 882 15.11 -2.32 -8.56
CA LYS A 882 16.00 -2.16 -9.71
C LYS A 882 16.55 -0.73 -9.77
N ALA A 883 17.87 -0.58 -9.70
CA ALA A 883 18.56 0.65 -10.05
C ALA A 883 18.83 0.66 -11.56
N VAL A 884 18.62 1.82 -12.17
CA VAL A 884 18.94 2.10 -13.59
C VAL A 884 19.67 3.43 -13.63
N ASP A 885 20.98 3.37 -13.81
CA ASP A 885 21.84 4.54 -13.80
C ASP A 885 22.44 4.74 -15.20
N VAL A 886 22.33 5.94 -15.74
CA VAL A 886 22.83 6.30 -17.06
C VAL A 886 23.87 7.38 -16.94
N PHE A 887 25.08 7.10 -17.40
CA PHE A 887 26.23 8.02 -17.34
C PHE A 887 26.59 8.50 -18.73
N TYR A 888 26.71 9.82 -18.89
CA TYR A 888 27.26 10.47 -20.08
C TYR A 888 28.73 10.76 -19.85
N VAL A 889 29.59 10.02 -20.52
CA VAL A 889 31.03 10.01 -20.23
C VAL A 889 31.85 10.32 -21.47
N THR A 890 33.08 10.87 -21.20
CA THR A 890 34.18 10.98 -22.16
C THR A 890 35.44 10.35 -21.59
N ASP A 891 36.47 10.20 -22.38
CA ASP A 891 37.83 10.02 -21.88
C ASP A 891 38.36 11.34 -21.28
N LEU A 892 39.49 11.28 -20.60
CA LEU A 892 40.13 12.49 -20.00
C LEU A 892 40.52 13.56 -21.04
N THR A 893 40.48 13.25 -22.33
CA THR A 893 40.71 14.21 -23.43
C THR A 893 39.43 14.80 -24.00
N GLY A 894 38.26 14.49 -23.42
CA GLY A 894 36.94 14.96 -23.85
C GLY A 894 36.36 14.21 -25.07
N LYS A 895 36.87 13.00 -25.41
CA LYS A 895 36.45 12.24 -26.58
C LYS A 895 35.59 11.05 -26.21
N LYS A 896 34.70 10.61 -27.11
CA LYS A 896 33.96 9.36 -26.97
C LYS A 896 34.87 8.14 -26.91
N ILE A 897 34.43 7.12 -26.18
CA ILE A 897 35.07 5.82 -26.10
C ILE A 897 34.62 4.95 -27.31
N THR A 898 35.36 5.00 -28.38
CA THR A 898 35.05 4.25 -29.62
C THR A 898 35.77 2.92 -29.74
N ASN A 899 36.84 2.70 -28.97
CA ASN A 899 37.62 1.47 -28.98
C ASN A 899 36.84 0.31 -28.34
N GLU A 900 36.55 -0.74 -29.10
CA GLU A 900 35.73 -1.90 -28.66
C GLU A 900 36.36 -2.66 -27.49
N THR A 901 37.71 -2.81 -27.47
CA THR A 901 38.41 -3.47 -26.37
C THR A 901 38.25 -2.70 -25.07
N ARG A 902 38.31 -1.37 -25.11
CA ARG A 902 38.09 -0.50 -23.94
C ARG A 902 36.63 -0.55 -23.48
N GLN A 903 35.68 -0.55 -24.43
CA GLN A 903 34.25 -0.73 -24.09
C GLN A 903 33.99 -2.09 -23.42
N LYS A 904 34.61 -3.16 -23.91
CA LYS A 904 34.51 -4.49 -23.29
C LYS A 904 35.05 -4.50 -21.88
N THR A 905 36.22 -3.91 -21.64
CA THR A 905 36.80 -3.78 -20.28
C THR A 905 35.90 -3.00 -19.35
N ILE A 906 35.30 -1.89 -19.80
CA ILE A 906 34.37 -1.09 -19.02
C ILE A 906 33.16 -1.93 -18.65
N ARG A 907 32.57 -2.64 -19.64
CA ARG A 907 31.39 -3.50 -19.42
C ARG A 907 31.70 -4.59 -18.38
N GLU A 908 32.74 -5.36 -18.54
CA GLU A 908 33.12 -6.45 -17.64
C GLU A 908 33.36 -5.95 -16.20
N ARG A 909 34.00 -4.79 -16.03
CA ARG A 909 34.20 -4.20 -14.70
C ARG A 909 32.91 -3.79 -14.04
N LEU A 910 31.97 -3.17 -14.76
CA LEU A 910 30.68 -2.74 -14.22
C LEU A 910 29.76 -3.95 -13.94
N GLU A 911 29.75 -4.96 -14.82
CA GLU A 911 29.01 -6.22 -14.60
C GLU A 911 29.49 -6.93 -13.33
N ASN A 912 30.80 -6.95 -13.07
CA ASN A 912 31.36 -7.53 -11.84
C ASN A 912 30.88 -6.80 -10.58
N ILE A 913 30.70 -5.47 -10.61
CA ILE A 913 30.14 -4.69 -9.50
C ILE A 913 28.68 -5.08 -9.24
N LEU A 914 27.91 -5.29 -10.32
CA LEU A 914 26.50 -5.68 -10.22
C LEU A 914 26.36 -7.14 -9.75
N ALA A 915 27.20 -8.05 -10.23
CA ALA A 915 27.18 -9.46 -9.86
C ALA A 915 27.54 -9.67 -8.37
N ASN A 916 28.50 -8.91 -7.83
CA ASN A 916 28.86 -8.95 -6.41
C ASN A 916 27.73 -8.46 -5.50
N SER A 917 26.66 -7.92 -6.05
CA SER A 917 25.42 -7.55 -5.33
C SER A 917 24.49 -8.74 -5.06
N THR A 918 24.83 -9.93 -5.58
CA THR A 918 24.00 -11.16 -5.48
C THR A 918 24.42 -12.12 -4.37
N GLY A 919 25.53 -11.85 -3.66
CA GLY A 919 26.06 -12.66 -2.54
C GLY A 919 25.48 -12.33 -1.18
#